data_6a3c70988ae14398a4c852238c415416
#
_entry.id   6a3c70988ae14398a4c852238c415416
#
_cell.length_a   1.000
_cell.length_b   1.000
_cell.length_c   1.000
_cell.angle_alpha   90.00
_cell.angle_beta   90.00
_cell.angle_gamma   90.00
#
_symmetry.space_group_name_H-M   'P 1'
#
loop_
_entity.id
_entity.type
_entity.pdbx_description
1 polymer ?
#
loop_
_entity_poly.entity_id
_entity_poly.type
_entity_poly.pdbx_seq_one_letter_code
_entity_poly.pdbx_strand_id
1 'polypeptide(L)'
;ALSSAASDVYKRQVYGQQRKSITDTIFPLKQANVYGTLKHKVNLLNLDVPLKILPVTVTRLSADILERKNILNLEDAVRFLPGVTVRDQLGAFYRFSVRGSNETVISVDGFRDERSLLNNVPFGDLSSVESIEVLKGAAAVLSGHSVMGGVINIVRKKAVPEFTAGARVSYGNWDIKSASLDFGGKLFGPLTYRATAHYSTGEGYRHVHADRFSVTGSLAANIGKTGHFEGTIGYSDDKYDTEIGSAPTLSSRMGDVMNSAGEIVMPVGARNPFADYHTVYNDFSNNTMKRRVADISLTYTQELASFMKLRERFSWNHSDLDYASVEGMSYRTDTVNRFGGGYYYESRGKKYYIDLTDSLITGSPLCFSPDSRGWTNTVELTGDFKTGSVGHKYILGYTYSFFNYTQYNGWKEGDTWGPGLNQVVALHHPHLARNWWDYKYSEASIREWRTSGLYLHDVIAIDTKWKAMGSARMDFYNYRTATAAVKNGGQDYDKEDRSEWKKVRTSAFTGRAGLVYIPVETLSLYASFGSHFKPYNTLYSNRVIYLDKSGNRFNPSPDGGEVFKPEKGYQAEVGVRYMWGNRLDFSASVYYIRKNNVVKSLGTEHEKDENGVEVEKTIQGQVGTADSRGFDVELTVRPVSTLAITGGLGWQDYRVRKINKSDEFPEYTDASKNVRATGIPRTTFYIYGDYTIPKGVLKNLSIHLSGTFQDKVFTNVATRTYYPALFLVDGGLFYTIKKKVTLALNVDNLFDKEYFKSTTVLGKPRNFTGTIAYRF
;
A
#
# COMPACT_ATOMS: atom_id res chain seq x y z
N ALA A 1 48.55 29.83 -6.44
CA ALA A 1 48.93 28.87 -5.37
C ALA A 1 47.87 28.74 -4.26
N LEU A 2 47.10 29.78 -3.95
CA LEU A 2 46.03 29.72 -2.92
C LEU A 2 44.73 29.07 -3.39
N SER A 3 44.47 29.02 -4.69
CA SER A 3 43.26 28.38 -5.22
C SER A 3 43.38 26.84 -5.30
N SER A 4 44.57 26.29 -5.48
CA SER A 4 44.80 24.84 -5.52
C SER A 4 44.79 24.20 -4.13
N ALA A 5 45.26 24.93 -3.12
CA ALA A 5 45.26 24.48 -1.72
C ALA A 5 43.83 24.40 -1.12
N ALA A 6 42.94 25.34 -1.48
CA ALA A 6 41.54 25.30 -1.06
C ALA A 6 40.74 24.15 -1.73
N SER A 7 41.06 23.83 -3.00
CA SER A 7 40.47 22.66 -3.70
C SER A 7 40.90 21.33 -3.11
N ASP A 8 42.17 21.20 -2.70
CA ASP A 8 42.68 19.96 -2.11
C ASP A 8 42.20 19.74 -0.66
N VAL A 9 42.04 20.81 0.11
CA VAL A 9 41.46 20.73 1.47
C VAL A 9 39.96 20.34 1.39
N TYR A 10 39.23 20.85 0.41
CA TYR A 10 37.83 20.48 0.21
C TYR A 10 37.68 19.04 -0.28
N LYS A 11 38.53 18.57 -1.20
CA LYS A 11 38.60 17.18 -1.62
C LYS A 11 38.99 16.23 -0.49
N ARG A 12 39.96 16.61 0.35
CA ARG A 12 40.36 15.82 1.52
C ARG A 12 39.31 15.77 2.61
N GLN A 13 38.52 16.82 2.82
CA GLN A 13 37.40 16.81 3.77
C GLN A 13 36.23 15.93 3.28
N VAL A 14 35.93 15.92 1.98
CA VAL A 14 34.89 15.03 1.41
C VAL A 14 35.33 13.58 1.46
N TYR A 15 36.58 13.26 1.13
CA TYR A 15 37.13 11.90 1.24
C TYR A 15 37.37 11.48 2.70
N GLY A 16 37.73 12.38 3.59
CA GLY A 16 37.91 12.08 5.01
C GLY A 16 36.58 11.82 5.74
N GLN A 17 35.50 12.49 5.35
CA GLN A 17 34.16 12.20 5.90
C GLN A 17 33.57 10.89 5.36
N GLN A 18 33.84 10.51 4.10
CA GLN A 18 33.43 9.19 3.58
C GLN A 18 34.19 8.05 4.27
N ARG A 19 35.50 8.18 4.56
CA ARG A 19 36.23 7.14 5.30
C ARG A 19 35.81 6.99 6.77
N LYS A 20 35.38 8.07 7.46
CA LYS A 20 34.86 7.97 8.83
C LYS A 20 33.45 7.36 8.91
N SER A 21 32.64 7.46 7.84
CA SER A 21 31.31 6.85 7.84
C SER A 21 31.35 5.35 7.62
N ILE A 22 32.37 4.81 6.97
CA ILE A 22 32.49 3.40 6.60
C ILE A 22 33.02 2.56 7.77
N THR A 23 33.93 3.12 8.60
CA THR A 23 34.44 2.40 9.78
C THR A 23 33.57 2.52 11.01
N ASP A 24 32.69 3.53 11.09
CA ASP A 24 31.68 3.67 12.13
C ASP A 24 30.40 2.86 11.87
N THR A 25 30.28 2.22 10.72
CA THR A 25 29.12 1.36 10.38
C THR A 25 29.20 -0.05 10.99
N ILE A 26 30.28 -0.34 11.70
CA ILE A 26 30.41 -1.56 12.49
C ILE A 26 30.23 -1.18 13.96
N PHE A 27 28.93 -1.08 14.40
CA PHE A 27 28.46 -1.20 15.78
C PHE A 27 28.47 -0.02 16.74
N PRO A 28 27.59 -0.05 17.68
CA PRO A 28 26.59 -1.01 18.17
C PRO A 28 25.26 -0.83 17.43
N LEU A 29 24.23 -1.63 17.73
CA LEU A 29 22.85 -1.37 17.31
C LEU A 29 22.57 0.12 17.47
N LYS A 30 22.82 0.90 16.41
CA LYS A 30 22.55 2.34 16.43
C LYS A 30 21.06 2.47 16.63
N GLN A 31 20.67 3.36 17.52
CA GLN A 31 19.27 3.67 17.81
C GLN A 31 18.50 3.73 16.48
N ALA A 32 17.40 3.02 16.41
CA ALA A 32 16.61 2.92 15.20
C ALA A 32 16.20 4.30 14.70
N ASN A 33 16.60 4.65 13.49
CA ASN A 33 16.19 5.89 12.85
C ASN A 33 14.93 5.65 12.04
N VAL A 34 13.76 6.02 12.56
CA VAL A 34 12.48 5.94 11.86
C VAL A 34 12.48 6.86 10.65
N TYR A 35 13.13 8.02 10.76
CA TYR A 35 13.12 9.03 9.71
C TYR A 35 14.49 9.24 9.11
N GLY A 36 14.46 9.48 7.81
CA GLY A 36 15.60 10.02 7.12
C GLY A 36 15.90 11.40 7.65
N THR A 37 17.12 11.63 8.14
CA THR A 37 17.59 12.98 8.42
C THR A 37 17.48 13.82 7.15
N LEU A 38 17.39 15.14 7.29
CA LEU A 38 17.35 16.10 6.16
C LEU A 38 18.51 15.93 5.15
N LYS A 39 19.53 15.19 5.51
CA LYS A 39 20.71 14.87 4.68
C LYS A 39 20.51 13.64 3.79
N HIS A 40 19.47 12.82 4.02
CA HIS A 40 19.23 11.64 3.20
C HIS A 40 18.70 12.03 1.82
N LYS A 41 19.16 11.30 0.82
CA LYS A 41 18.64 11.34 -0.54
C LYS A 41 17.35 10.55 -0.59
N VAL A 42 16.39 10.97 -1.42
CA VAL A 42 15.13 10.27 -1.64
C VAL A 42 15.28 9.41 -2.90
N ASN A 43 15.27 8.10 -2.72
CA ASN A 43 15.48 7.17 -3.84
C ASN A 43 14.39 7.27 -4.91
N LEU A 44 13.14 7.49 -4.50
CA LEU A 44 12.02 7.60 -5.42
C LEU A 44 12.16 8.74 -6.44
N LEU A 45 12.78 9.84 -6.04
CA LEU A 45 12.92 11.03 -6.91
C LEU A 45 14.02 10.89 -7.96
N ASN A 46 14.91 9.91 -7.82
CA ASN A 46 16.11 9.74 -8.66
C ASN A 46 16.98 11.00 -8.82
N LEU A 47 16.69 12.01 -7.99
CA LEU A 47 17.44 13.25 -7.87
C LEU A 47 18.52 13.07 -6.81
N ASP A 48 19.77 13.28 -7.19
CA ASP A 48 20.89 13.23 -6.27
C ASP A 48 20.98 14.51 -5.43
N VAL A 49 19.91 14.78 -4.66
CA VAL A 49 19.80 15.99 -3.82
C VAL A 49 19.25 15.63 -2.44
N PRO A 50 19.68 16.35 -1.38
CA PRO A 50 19.15 16.10 -0.05
C PRO A 50 17.70 16.59 0.08
N LEU A 51 16.90 15.90 0.90
CA LEU A 51 15.50 16.25 1.16
C LEU A 51 15.31 17.71 1.61
N LYS A 52 16.31 18.27 2.28
CA LYS A 52 16.31 19.66 2.78
C LYS A 52 15.98 20.69 1.69
N ILE A 53 16.40 20.47 0.44
CA ILE A 53 16.22 21.42 -0.67
C ILE A 53 15.05 21.08 -1.58
N LEU A 54 14.25 20.08 -1.23
CA LEU A 54 13.11 19.63 -2.02
C LEU A 54 11.79 20.09 -1.39
N PRO A 55 10.85 20.67 -2.16
CA PRO A 55 9.54 21.10 -1.66
C PRO A 55 8.54 19.94 -1.65
N VAL A 56 8.86 18.84 -0.95
CA VAL A 56 8.05 17.60 -0.90
C VAL A 56 8.04 17.01 0.51
N THR A 57 6.96 16.39 0.95
CA THR A 57 6.92 15.61 2.19
C THR A 57 7.26 14.15 1.90
N VAL A 58 8.29 13.65 2.59
CA VAL A 58 8.69 12.24 2.53
C VAL A 58 8.84 11.71 3.94
N THR A 59 8.18 10.59 4.22
CA THR A 59 8.39 9.77 5.42
C THR A 59 9.24 8.57 5.06
N ARG A 60 10.16 8.17 5.93
CA ARG A 60 11.01 7.00 5.73
C ARG A 60 11.02 6.10 6.96
N LEU A 61 10.74 4.81 6.75
CA LEU A 61 10.89 3.75 7.74
C LEU A 61 12.12 2.89 7.38
N SER A 62 13.09 2.80 8.27
CA SER A 62 14.36 2.11 8.01
C SER A 62 14.31 0.62 8.34
N ALA A 63 15.24 -0.16 7.74
CA ALA A 63 15.45 -1.57 8.07
C ALA A 63 15.67 -1.80 9.58
N ASP A 64 16.34 -0.89 10.28
CA ASP A 64 16.60 -1.04 11.72
C ASP A 64 15.31 -1.22 12.53
N ILE A 65 14.24 -0.50 12.20
CA ILE A 65 12.95 -0.65 12.88
C ILE A 65 12.22 -1.92 12.43
N LEU A 66 12.25 -2.19 11.11
CA LEU A 66 11.67 -3.42 10.58
C LEU A 66 12.27 -4.66 11.28
N GLU A 67 13.60 -4.70 11.40
CA GLU A 67 14.32 -5.80 12.03
C GLU A 67 14.09 -5.86 13.55
N ARG A 68 14.15 -4.71 14.26
CA ARG A 68 13.93 -4.67 15.73
C ARG A 68 12.53 -5.10 16.12
N LYS A 69 11.52 -4.66 15.39
CA LYS A 69 10.13 -5.03 15.67
C LYS A 69 9.70 -6.33 15.00
N ASN A 70 10.58 -7.02 14.27
CA ASN A 70 10.26 -8.21 13.49
C ASN A 70 9.09 -7.97 12.51
N ILE A 71 9.06 -6.80 11.87
CA ILE A 71 8.04 -6.44 10.88
C ILE A 71 8.41 -7.06 9.54
N LEU A 72 7.65 -8.04 9.11
CA LEU A 72 7.90 -8.81 7.89
C LEU A 72 6.90 -8.50 6.75
N ASN A 73 5.88 -7.71 7.01
CA ASN A 73 4.86 -7.36 6.01
C ASN A 73 4.58 -5.86 6.00
N LEU A 74 4.05 -5.36 4.89
CA LEU A 74 3.78 -3.94 4.70
C LEU A 74 2.59 -3.45 5.56
N GLU A 75 1.63 -4.29 5.89
CA GLU A 75 0.51 -3.95 6.77
C GLU A 75 0.99 -3.47 8.15
N ASP A 76 1.88 -4.23 8.78
CA ASP A 76 2.43 -3.88 10.09
C ASP A 76 3.37 -2.66 10.00
N ALA A 77 4.12 -2.54 8.89
CA ALA A 77 5.01 -1.39 8.66
C ALA A 77 4.25 -0.05 8.57
N VAL A 78 3.07 -0.04 7.96
CA VAL A 78 2.25 1.18 7.75
C VAL A 78 1.82 1.82 9.07
N ARG A 79 1.71 1.04 10.16
CA ARG A 79 1.37 1.54 11.50
C ARG A 79 2.37 2.59 12.01
N PHE A 80 3.60 2.61 11.45
CA PHE A 80 4.68 3.55 11.77
C PHE A 80 4.85 4.65 10.70
N LEU A 81 3.86 4.84 9.82
CA LEU A 81 3.87 5.83 8.74
C LEU A 81 2.66 6.77 8.90
N PRO A 82 2.84 7.98 9.47
CA PRO A 82 1.71 8.88 9.73
C PRO A 82 1.02 9.31 8.43
N GLY A 83 -0.33 9.40 8.47
CA GLY A 83 -1.13 9.73 7.30
C GLY A 83 -1.21 8.62 6.24
N VAL A 84 -0.64 7.45 6.52
CA VAL A 84 -0.78 6.22 5.71
C VAL A 84 -1.69 5.26 6.46
N THR A 85 -2.58 4.61 5.75
CA THR A 85 -3.48 3.61 6.33
C THR A 85 -3.60 2.42 5.40
N VAL A 86 -3.91 1.28 5.97
CA VAL A 86 -4.14 0.04 5.24
C VAL A 86 -5.52 -0.50 5.57
N ARG A 87 -6.16 -1.07 4.58
CA ARG A 87 -7.38 -1.85 4.73
C ARG A 87 -7.09 -3.25 4.24
N ASP A 88 -7.26 -4.20 5.12
CA ASP A 88 -7.18 -5.61 4.81
C ASP A 88 -8.47 -6.07 4.12
N GLN A 89 -8.33 -6.91 3.11
CA GLN A 89 -9.41 -7.59 2.42
C GLN A 89 -9.09 -9.09 2.43
N LEU A 90 -9.93 -9.87 3.08
CA LEU A 90 -9.85 -11.33 3.10
C LEU A 90 -8.53 -11.91 3.64
N GLY A 91 -7.87 -11.14 4.53
CA GLY A 91 -6.63 -11.59 5.21
C GLY A 91 -5.35 -11.56 4.37
N ALA A 92 -5.43 -11.24 3.07
CA ALA A 92 -4.28 -11.34 2.18
C ALA A 92 -4.15 -10.20 1.17
N PHE A 93 -5.22 -9.48 0.89
CA PHE A 93 -5.21 -8.35 -0.04
C PHE A 93 -5.24 -7.04 0.73
N TYR A 94 -4.34 -6.14 0.41
CA TYR A 94 -4.21 -4.86 1.10
C TYR A 94 -4.48 -3.69 0.18
N ARG A 95 -5.29 -2.77 0.65
CA ARG A 95 -5.50 -1.47 0.00
C ARG A 95 -4.91 -0.38 0.88
N PHE A 96 -3.93 0.33 0.34
CA PHE A 96 -3.27 1.43 1.03
C PHE A 96 -3.91 2.76 0.66
N SER A 97 -3.98 3.66 1.64
CA SER A 97 -4.33 5.05 1.38
C SER A 97 -3.32 5.98 2.03
N VAL A 98 -3.02 7.07 1.33
CA VAL A 98 -2.14 8.14 1.81
C VAL A 98 -2.94 9.44 1.78
N ARG A 99 -2.93 10.17 2.88
CA ARG A 99 -3.69 11.44 3.02
C ARG A 99 -5.18 11.29 2.67
N GLY A 100 -5.76 10.16 3.00
CA GLY A 100 -7.16 9.85 2.73
C GLY A 100 -7.48 9.41 1.30
N SER A 101 -6.51 9.35 0.40
CA SER A 101 -6.71 8.87 -0.96
C SER A 101 -6.32 7.41 -1.09
N ASN A 102 -7.24 6.59 -1.62
CA ASN A 102 -6.97 5.20 -2.00
C ASN A 102 -6.19 5.07 -3.32
N GLU A 103 -5.91 6.17 -4.00
CA GLU A 103 -5.09 6.23 -5.21
C GLU A 103 -3.63 6.38 -4.80
N THR A 104 -3.10 5.30 -4.28
CA THR A 104 -1.72 5.16 -3.82
C THR A 104 -1.04 4.13 -4.69
N VAL A 105 0.11 4.49 -5.22
CA VAL A 105 0.94 3.60 -6.03
C VAL A 105 2.04 3.02 -5.16
N ILE A 106 2.34 1.76 -5.36
CA ILE A 106 3.52 1.12 -4.79
C ILE A 106 4.59 1.06 -5.86
N SER A 107 5.82 1.35 -5.45
CA SER A 107 7.02 1.21 -6.27
C SER A 107 8.03 0.33 -5.56
N VAL A 108 8.83 -0.39 -6.34
CA VAL A 108 9.96 -1.16 -5.84
C VAL A 108 11.23 -0.61 -6.50
N ASP A 109 12.19 -0.18 -5.70
CA ASP A 109 13.43 0.48 -6.16
C ASP A 109 13.18 1.67 -7.11
N GLY A 110 12.08 2.41 -6.89
CA GLY A 110 11.65 3.53 -7.72
C GLY A 110 10.99 3.13 -9.04
N PHE A 111 10.80 1.85 -9.34
CA PHE A 111 9.97 1.39 -10.44
C PHE A 111 8.53 1.17 -9.96
N ARG A 112 7.60 1.73 -10.70
CA ARG A 112 6.18 1.61 -10.41
C ARG A 112 5.72 0.16 -10.57
N ASP A 113 5.00 -0.37 -9.59
CA ASP A 113 4.32 -1.65 -9.68
C ASP A 113 2.86 -1.44 -10.12
N GLU A 114 2.57 -1.74 -11.37
CA GLU A 114 1.24 -1.56 -11.95
C GLU A 114 0.18 -2.45 -11.29
N ARG A 115 0.58 -3.56 -10.64
CA ARG A 115 -0.32 -4.43 -9.88
C ARG A 115 -0.99 -3.69 -8.72
N SER A 116 -0.34 -2.66 -8.18
CA SER A 116 -0.89 -1.83 -7.10
C SER A 116 -2.21 -1.14 -7.47
N LEU A 117 -2.49 -0.94 -8.76
CA LEU A 117 -3.74 -0.36 -9.26
C LEU A 117 -4.90 -1.35 -9.26
N LEU A 118 -4.63 -2.64 -9.19
CA LEU A 118 -5.64 -3.68 -9.25
C LEU A 118 -6.31 -3.94 -7.89
N ASN A 119 -5.79 -3.32 -6.83
CA ASN A 119 -6.29 -3.36 -5.45
C ASN A 119 -6.41 -4.76 -4.80
N ASN A 120 -5.95 -5.80 -5.48
CA ASN A 120 -6.14 -7.19 -5.09
C ASN A 120 -4.84 -7.98 -5.10
N VAL A 121 -3.69 -7.31 -4.97
CA VAL A 121 -2.40 -8.01 -5.01
C VAL A 121 -1.72 -7.92 -3.65
N PRO A 122 -1.42 -9.06 -3.02
CA PRO A 122 -0.66 -9.09 -1.77
C PRO A 122 0.79 -8.68 -2.02
N PHE A 123 1.37 -7.96 -1.07
CA PHE A 123 2.78 -7.62 -1.10
C PHE A 123 3.58 -8.60 -0.28
N GLY A 124 4.74 -8.95 -0.84
CA GLY A 124 5.63 -9.95 -0.27
C GLY A 124 6.36 -9.49 0.98
N ASP A 125 7.35 -10.24 1.33
CA ASP A 125 8.20 -10.12 2.49
C ASP A 125 9.10 -8.87 2.48
N LEU A 126 9.30 -8.28 3.67
CA LEU A 126 10.15 -7.10 3.88
C LEU A 126 11.58 -7.44 4.36
N SER A 127 11.98 -8.69 4.44
CA SER A 127 13.32 -9.09 4.95
C SER A 127 14.48 -8.57 4.10
N SER A 128 14.25 -8.42 2.78
CA SER A 128 15.22 -7.85 1.83
C SER A 128 15.18 -6.32 1.74
N VAL A 129 14.37 -5.65 2.56
CA VAL A 129 14.10 -4.21 2.46
C VAL A 129 15.10 -3.40 3.30
N GLU A 130 15.68 -2.37 2.71
CA GLU A 130 16.54 -1.36 3.36
C GLU A 130 15.72 -0.22 3.97
N SER A 131 14.66 0.20 3.28
CA SER A 131 13.72 1.21 3.78
C SER A 131 12.43 1.23 3.00
N ILE A 132 11.38 1.74 3.64
CA ILE A 132 10.12 2.13 3.00
C ILE A 132 10.07 3.65 2.99
N GLU A 133 9.94 4.24 1.80
CA GLU A 133 9.82 5.68 1.61
C GLU A 133 8.38 6.00 1.15
N VAL A 134 7.73 6.96 1.80
CA VAL A 134 6.41 7.43 1.38
C VAL A 134 6.52 8.88 0.93
N LEU A 135 6.43 9.09 -0.37
CA LEU A 135 6.26 10.43 -0.93
C LEU A 135 4.78 10.78 -0.88
N LYS A 136 4.43 11.77 -0.05
CA LYS A 136 3.04 12.14 0.20
C LYS A 136 2.56 13.20 -0.79
N GLY A 137 1.35 13.00 -1.31
CA GLY A 137 0.66 13.96 -2.15
C GLY A 137 0.84 13.77 -3.65
N ALA A 138 0.51 14.81 -4.44
CA ALA A 138 0.50 14.76 -5.89
C ALA A 138 1.89 14.48 -6.48
N ALA A 139 2.17 13.22 -6.71
CA ALA A 139 3.44 12.73 -7.27
C ALA A 139 3.31 12.29 -8.75
N ALA A 140 2.23 12.67 -9.44
CA ALA A 140 1.98 12.25 -10.82
C ALA A 140 3.11 12.65 -11.79
N VAL A 141 3.72 13.81 -11.59
CA VAL A 141 4.85 14.23 -12.41
C VAL A 141 6.05 13.29 -12.27
N LEU A 142 6.23 12.69 -11.10
CA LEU A 142 7.34 11.79 -10.80
C LEU A 142 7.05 10.33 -11.16
N SER A 143 5.81 9.90 -10.96
CA SER A 143 5.42 8.48 -11.04
C SER A 143 4.31 8.19 -12.07
N GLY A 144 3.91 9.19 -12.87
CA GLY A 144 2.86 9.04 -13.89
C GLY A 144 1.44 9.10 -13.31
N HIS A 145 0.49 8.54 -14.03
CA HIS A 145 -0.94 8.60 -13.72
C HIS A 145 -1.35 7.94 -12.40
N SER A 146 -2.56 8.24 -11.93
CA SER A 146 -3.22 7.61 -10.77
C SER A 146 -2.50 7.78 -9.42
N VAL A 147 -1.67 8.82 -9.28
CA VAL A 147 -0.96 9.14 -8.03
C VAL A 147 -1.47 10.43 -7.46
N MET A 148 -2.35 10.34 -6.48
CA MET A 148 -2.91 11.50 -5.82
C MET A 148 -2.62 11.54 -4.32
N GLY A 149 -2.78 10.43 -3.62
CA GLY A 149 -2.45 10.32 -2.21
C GLY A 149 -0.95 10.34 -1.98
N GLY A 150 -0.23 9.56 -2.79
CA GLY A 150 1.21 9.43 -2.70
C GLY A 150 1.74 8.13 -3.30
N VAL A 151 3.03 7.94 -3.15
CA VAL A 151 3.76 6.73 -3.57
C VAL A 151 4.43 6.11 -2.35
N ILE A 152 4.22 4.81 -2.16
CA ILE A 152 4.96 3.99 -1.21
C ILE A 152 6.06 3.27 -1.98
N ASN A 153 7.32 3.63 -1.73
CA ASN A 153 8.48 3.04 -2.39
C ASN A 153 9.20 2.07 -1.46
N ILE A 154 9.28 0.82 -1.87
CA ILE A 154 10.02 -0.23 -1.17
C ILE A 154 11.43 -0.25 -1.74
N VAL A 155 12.41 0.14 -0.92
CA VAL A 155 13.83 0.17 -1.31
C VAL A 155 14.50 -1.10 -0.80
N ARG A 156 14.99 -1.93 -1.71
CA ARG A 156 15.67 -3.18 -1.37
C ARG A 156 17.13 -2.96 -1.01
N LYS A 157 17.69 -3.88 -0.24
CA LYS A 157 19.11 -3.93 0.10
C LYS A 157 19.95 -4.08 -1.17
N LYS A 158 20.91 -3.18 -1.38
CA LYS A 158 21.77 -3.12 -2.57
C LYS A 158 23.14 -3.77 -2.31
N ALA A 159 23.86 -4.08 -3.40
CA ALA A 159 25.23 -4.55 -3.36
C ALA A 159 26.13 -3.61 -2.53
N VAL A 160 27.03 -4.18 -1.76
CA VAL A 160 27.94 -3.48 -0.84
C VAL A 160 29.39 -3.86 -1.09
N PRO A 161 30.36 -2.96 -0.95
CA PRO A 161 31.77 -3.25 -1.18
C PRO A 161 32.44 -4.00 0.00
N GLU A 162 31.96 -3.77 1.23
CA GLU A 162 32.50 -4.46 2.41
C GLU A 162 31.80 -5.81 2.62
N PHE A 163 32.58 -6.80 3.07
CA PHE A 163 32.03 -8.08 3.45
C PHE A 163 31.00 -7.92 4.57
N THR A 164 29.83 -8.43 4.35
CA THR A 164 28.75 -8.51 5.35
C THR A 164 28.13 -9.90 5.30
N ALA A 165 27.86 -10.47 6.48
CA ALA A 165 27.17 -11.74 6.59
C ALA A 165 26.28 -11.70 7.83
N GLY A 166 25.04 -12.13 7.69
CA GLY A 166 24.08 -12.18 8.77
C GLY A 166 23.15 -13.38 8.63
N ALA A 167 22.77 -13.94 9.79
CA ALA A 167 21.74 -14.96 9.89
C ALA A 167 20.80 -14.59 11.03
N ARG A 168 19.51 -14.85 10.85
CA ARG A 168 18.47 -14.57 11.84
C ARG A 168 17.48 -15.73 11.86
N VAL A 169 17.10 -16.17 13.07
CA VAL A 169 16.06 -17.17 13.28
C VAL A 169 15.09 -16.61 14.32
N SER A 170 13.79 -16.76 14.09
CA SER A 170 12.75 -16.32 15.00
C SER A 170 11.71 -17.43 15.21
N TYR A 171 11.14 -17.46 16.41
CA TYR A 171 10.05 -18.34 16.77
C TYR A 171 9.02 -17.55 17.61
N GLY A 172 7.76 -17.71 17.30
CA GLY A 172 6.67 -16.98 17.97
C GLY A 172 5.43 -17.83 18.22
N ASN A 173 4.40 -17.19 18.76
CA ASN A 173 3.09 -17.81 18.96
C ASN A 173 2.56 -18.41 17.65
N TRP A 174 1.62 -19.34 17.77
CA TRP A 174 0.97 -20.05 16.64
C TRP A 174 1.97 -20.74 15.71
N ASP A 175 3.05 -21.26 16.31
CA ASP A 175 4.11 -21.99 15.62
C ASP A 175 4.79 -21.21 14.49
N ILE A 176 4.75 -19.86 14.54
CA ILE A 176 5.37 -19.02 13.52
C ILE A 176 6.89 -19.09 13.64
N LYS A 177 7.53 -19.59 12.61
CA LYS A 177 8.98 -19.75 12.48
C LYS A 177 9.49 -18.93 11.29
N SER A 178 10.66 -18.34 11.44
CA SER A 178 11.31 -17.69 10.30
C SER A 178 12.83 -17.81 10.38
N ALA A 179 13.45 -17.86 9.19
CA ALA A 179 14.89 -17.81 9.02
C ALA A 179 15.25 -16.84 7.90
N SER A 180 16.29 -16.03 8.12
CA SER A 180 16.79 -15.10 7.11
C SER A 180 18.31 -15.16 7.03
N LEU A 181 18.81 -14.96 5.82
CA LEU A 181 20.25 -14.86 5.50
C LEU A 181 20.48 -13.56 4.73
N ASP A 182 21.63 -12.92 4.97
CA ASP A 182 22.05 -11.69 4.29
C ASP A 182 23.57 -11.73 4.10
N PHE A 183 24.04 -11.81 2.85
CA PHE A 183 25.45 -11.85 2.49
C PHE A 183 25.77 -10.80 1.45
N GLY A 184 26.90 -10.13 1.60
CA GLY A 184 27.36 -9.16 0.63
C GLY A 184 28.85 -8.92 0.71
N GLY A 185 29.39 -8.24 -0.29
CA GLY A 185 30.78 -7.87 -0.35
C GLY A 185 31.29 -7.69 -1.77
N LYS A 186 32.60 -7.58 -1.88
CA LYS A 186 33.31 -7.55 -3.15
C LYS A 186 33.43 -8.96 -3.71
N LEU A 187 33.02 -9.17 -4.95
CA LEU A 187 33.13 -10.47 -5.61
C LEU A 187 34.47 -10.61 -6.30
N PHE A 188 34.77 -9.76 -7.29
CA PHE A 188 36.06 -9.63 -7.94
C PHE A 188 36.16 -8.27 -8.65
N GLY A 189 37.38 -7.75 -8.80
CA GLY A 189 37.59 -6.44 -9.46
C GLY A 189 36.70 -5.34 -8.90
N PRO A 190 35.92 -4.62 -9.73
CA PRO A 190 34.98 -3.60 -9.30
C PRO A 190 33.60 -4.14 -8.94
N LEU A 191 33.35 -5.44 -9.12
CA LEU A 191 32.04 -6.06 -8.92
C LEU A 191 31.78 -6.31 -7.44
N THR A 192 30.65 -5.81 -6.97
CA THR A 192 30.11 -6.03 -5.63
C THR A 192 28.78 -6.75 -5.70
N TYR A 193 28.40 -7.44 -4.63
CA TYR A 193 27.14 -8.18 -4.56
C TYR A 193 26.47 -8.05 -3.21
N ARG A 194 25.19 -8.35 -3.16
CA ARG A 194 24.44 -8.70 -1.95
C ARG A 194 23.38 -9.74 -2.29
N ALA A 195 23.20 -10.73 -1.44
CA ALA A 195 22.17 -11.75 -1.56
C ALA A 195 21.42 -11.85 -0.22
N THR A 196 20.11 -11.88 -0.27
CA THR A 196 19.26 -12.13 0.88
C THR A 196 18.32 -13.28 0.59
N ALA A 197 18.04 -14.10 1.60
CA ALA A 197 17.05 -15.16 1.54
C ALA A 197 16.23 -15.16 2.80
N HIS A 198 14.94 -15.44 2.70
CA HIS A 198 14.02 -15.55 3.82
C HIS A 198 13.05 -16.71 3.61
N TYR A 199 12.79 -17.42 4.68
CA TYR A 199 11.73 -18.41 4.77
C TYR A 199 10.95 -18.21 6.06
N SER A 200 9.63 -18.25 6.00
CA SER A 200 8.77 -18.27 7.18
C SER A 200 7.59 -19.21 6.97
N THR A 201 7.20 -19.87 8.05
CA THR A 201 6.05 -20.78 8.10
C THR A 201 5.36 -20.69 9.45
N GLY A 202 4.09 -21.01 9.54
CA GLY A 202 3.35 -21.08 10.80
C GLY A 202 1.87 -21.30 10.61
N GLU A 203 1.23 -21.85 11.66
CA GLU A 203 -0.23 -22.06 11.68
C GLU A 203 -1.02 -20.75 11.70
N GLY A 204 -0.37 -19.68 12.19
CA GLY A 204 -0.99 -18.37 12.27
C GLY A 204 -2.13 -18.27 13.29
N TYR A 205 -2.51 -17.03 13.60
CA TYR A 205 -3.67 -16.77 14.45
C TYR A 205 -4.94 -17.15 13.71
N ARG A 206 -5.86 -17.85 14.38
CA ARG A 206 -7.12 -18.35 13.84
C ARG A 206 -6.95 -19.36 12.68
N HIS A 207 -5.90 -20.19 12.75
CA HIS A 207 -5.60 -21.22 11.74
C HIS A 207 -5.46 -20.66 10.32
N VAL A 208 -4.94 -19.45 10.19
CA VAL A 208 -4.57 -18.87 8.90
C VAL A 208 -3.11 -19.20 8.62
N HIS A 209 -2.89 -20.41 8.14
CA HIS A 209 -1.54 -20.90 7.81
C HIS A 209 -0.89 -20.06 6.71
N ALA A 210 0.42 -19.83 6.82
CA ALA A 210 1.20 -19.14 5.81
C ALA A 210 2.58 -19.75 5.66
N ASP A 211 2.95 -20.06 4.40
CA ASP A 211 4.31 -20.39 3.99
C ASP A 211 4.83 -19.30 3.07
N ARG A 212 6.04 -18.82 3.32
CA ARG A 212 6.66 -17.78 2.52
C ARG A 212 8.12 -18.07 2.29
N PHE A 213 8.54 -18.01 1.03
CA PHE A 213 9.93 -18.03 0.63
C PHE A 213 10.24 -16.81 -0.23
N SER A 214 11.38 -16.15 0.03
CA SER A 214 11.87 -15.07 -0.83
C SER A 214 13.38 -15.08 -0.94
N VAL A 215 13.88 -14.68 -2.11
CA VAL A 215 15.31 -14.49 -2.38
C VAL A 215 15.49 -13.23 -3.21
N THR A 216 16.52 -12.45 -2.87
CA THR A 216 16.91 -11.27 -3.66
C THR A 216 18.42 -11.26 -3.84
N GLY A 217 18.84 -11.04 -5.08
CA GLY A 217 20.26 -10.86 -5.43
C GLY A 217 20.48 -9.50 -6.07
N SER A 218 21.52 -8.77 -5.64
CA SER A 218 21.92 -7.51 -6.27
C SER A 218 23.40 -7.50 -6.62
N LEU A 219 23.72 -6.88 -7.75
CA LEU A 219 25.07 -6.69 -8.25
C LEU A 219 25.27 -5.19 -8.55
N ALA A 220 26.49 -4.70 -8.32
CA ALA A 220 26.89 -3.37 -8.77
C ALA A 220 28.36 -3.36 -9.19
N ALA A 221 28.66 -2.60 -10.25
CA ALA A 221 30.01 -2.47 -10.76
C ALA A 221 30.25 -1.10 -11.38
N ASN A 222 31.45 -0.56 -11.19
CA ASN A 222 31.94 0.55 -12.00
C ASN A 222 32.53 -0.01 -13.30
N ILE A 223 32.07 0.50 -14.45
CA ILE A 223 32.50 0.11 -15.78
C ILE A 223 33.36 1.21 -16.35
N GLY A 224 34.66 0.94 -16.46
CA GLY A 224 35.64 1.97 -16.78
C GLY A 224 35.67 3.09 -15.72
N LYS A 225 35.89 4.34 -16.17
CA LYS A 225 35.99 5.52 -15.28
C LYS A 225 34.66 6.26 -15.11
N THR A 226 33.72 6.06 -16.02
CA THR A 226 32.54 6.91 -16.20
C THR A 226 31.22 6.14 -16.21
N GLY A 227 31.29 4.81 -16.26
CA GLY A 227 30.12 3.93 -16.24
C GLY A 227 29.83 3.38 -14.85
N HIS A 228 28.55 3.21 -14.52
CA HIS A 228 28.10 2.53 -13.32
C HIS A 228 26.89 1.64 -13.63
N PHE A 229 26.95 0.39 -13.21
CA PHE A 229 25.87 -0.59 -13.38
C PHE A 229 25.35 -1.06 -12.02
N GLU A 230 24.03 -1.17 -11.90
CA GLU A 230 23.34 -1.83 -10.79
C GLU A 230 22.28 -2.77 -11.35
N GLY A 231 22.18 -3.97 -10.81
CA GLY A 231 21.15 -4.94 -11.14
C GLY A 231 20.61 -5.60 -9.89
N THR A 232 19.32 -5.87 -9.86
CA THR A 232 18.66 -6.60 -8.77
C THR A 232 17.68 -7.61 -9.39
N ILE A 233 17.69 -8.82 -8.88
CA ILE A 233 16.72 -9.87 -9.19
C ILE A 233 16.00 -10.27 -7.91
N GLY A 234 14.72 -10.58 -8.00
CA GLY A 234 13.90 -11.05 -6.89
C GLY A 234 13.04 -12.22 -7.29
N TYR A 235 12.81 -13.12 -6.35
CA TYR A 235 11.83 -14.19 -6.46
C TYR A 235 11.13 -14.39 -5.13
N SER A 236 9.81 -14.59 -5.14
CA SER A 236 9.05 -15.01 -3.98
C SER A 236 8.01 -16.06 -4.34
N ASP A 237 7.78 -16.98 -3.40
CA ASP A 237 6.71 -17.98 -3.43
C ASP A 237 5.99 -17.92 -2.09
N ASP A 238 4.72 -17.55 -2.14
CA ASP A 238 3.89 -17.33 -0.98
C ASP A 238 2.64 -18.22 -1.06
N LYS A 239 2.31 -18.90 0.02
CA LYS A 239 1.06 -19.63 0.19
C LYS A 239 0.39 -19.18 1.48
N TYR A 240 -0.90 -18.86 1.40
CA TYR A 240 -1.70 -18.44 2.54
C TYR A 240 -3.03 -19.19 2.56
N ASP A 241 -3.55 -19.43 3.75
CA ASP A 241 -4.96 -19.73 3.91
C ASP A 241 -5.72 -18.41 4.02
N THR A 242 -6.85 -18.31 3.31
CA THR A 242 -7.66 -17.09 3.35
C THR A 242 -8.57 -17.08 4.57
N GLU A 243 -8.70 -15.94 5.22
CA GLU A 243 -9.53 -15.80 6.41
C GLU A 243 -10.97 -15.36 6.05
N ILE A 244 -11.97 -16.16 6.41
CA ILE A 244 -13.39 -15.81 6.28
C ILE A 244 -13.79 -14.80 7.37
N GLY A 245 -13.16 -14.87 8.52
CA GLY A 245 -13.43 -14.03 9.67
C GLY A 245 -14.38 -14.65 10.67
N SER A 246 -15.01 -13.83 11.51
CA SER A 246 -15.99 -14.18 12.53
C SER A 246 -17.42 -13.83 12.06
N ALA A 247 -18.42 -14.05 12.93
CA ALA A 247 -19.79 -13.62 12.68
C ALA A 247 -19.86 -12.14 12.30
N PRO A 248 -20.58 -11.75 11.23
CA PRO A 248 -20.58 -10.40 10.72
C PRO A 248 -21.33 -9.43 11.64
N THR A 249 -21.00 -8.15 11.57
CA THR A 249 -21.86 -7.10 12.13
C THR A 249 -23.16 -7.00 11.33
N LEU A 250 -24.24 -6.51 11.96
CA LEU A 250 -25.51 -6.34 11.28
C LEU A 250 -25.37 -5.33 10.12
N SER A 251 -25.76 -5.78 8.93
CA SER A 251 -25.67 -4.95 7.72
C SER A 251 -26.60 -3.75 7.79
N SER A 252 -26.15 -2.61 7.29
CA SER A 252 -26.99 -1.42 7.13
C SER A 252 -28.14 -1.56 6.14
N ARG A 253 -28.16 -2.64 5.35
CA ARG A 253 -29.30 -2.99 4.47
C ARG A 253 -30.44 -3.65 5.23
N MET A 254 -30.15 -4.15 6.43
CA MET A 254 -31.13 -4.67 7.38
C MET A 254 -31.52 -3.52 8.33
N GLY A 255 -32.70 -3.54 8.88
CA GLY A 255 -33.08 -2.67 10.01
C GLY A 255 -32.48 -3.19 11.32
N ASP A 256 -32.73 -2.48 12.43
CA ASP A 256 -32.43 -3.01 13.75
C ASP A 256 -33.17 -4.32 13.99
N VAL A 257 -32.48 -5.30 14.58
CA VAL A 257 -33.11 -6.60 14.90
C VAL A 257 -33.80 -6.51 16.24
N MET A 258 -35.07 -6.90 16.25
CA MET A 258 -35.95 -6.90 17.42
C MET A 258 -36.29 -8.34 17.84
N ASN A 259 -36.61 -8.53 19.11
CA ASN A 259 -37.21 -9.76 19.63
C ASN A 259 -38.74 -9.77 19.41
N SER A 260 -39.42 -10.81 19.82
CA SER A 260 -40.88 -10.95 19.72
C SER A 260 -41.66 -9.88 20.53
N ALA A 261 -41.04 -9.26 21.52
CA ALA A 261 -41.60 -8.16 22.29
C ALA A 261 -41.40 -6.78 21.62
N GLY A 262 -40.70 -6.70 20.49
CA GLY A 262 -40.37 -5.45 19.79
C GLY A 262 -39.19 -4.70 20.39
N GLU A 263 -38.41 -5.30 21.27
CA GLU A 263 -37.20 -4.70 21.83
C GLU A 263 -36.01 -4.93 20.90
N ILE A 264 -35.19 -3.87 20.70
CA ILE A 264 -33.98 -3.96 19.88
C ILE A 264 -32.94 -4.82 20.57
N VAL A 265 -32.60 -5.97 19.97
CA VAL A 265 -31.57 -6.90 20.44
C VAL A 265 -30.23 -6.65 19.77
N MET A 266 -30.25 -6.27 18.46
CA MET A 266 -29.03 -6.01 17.70
C MET A 266 -29.25 -4.80 16.78
N PRO A 267 -28.76 -3.62 17.15
CA PRO A 267 -28.81 -2.45 16.29
C PRO A 267 -27.97 -2.62 15.01
N VAL A 268 -28.32 -1.88 13.96
CA VAL A 268 -27.51 -1.83 12.73
C VAL A 268 -26.04 -1.49 13.06
N GLY A 269 -25.13 -2.29 12.51
CA GLY A 269 -23.69 -2.17 12.75
C GLY A 269 -23.19 -2.78 14.05
N ALA A 270 -24.10 -3.24 14.91
CA ALA A 270 -23.73 -3.98 16.12
C ALA A 270 -23.28 -5.41 15.80
N ARG A 271 -22.62 -6.01 16.75
CA ARG A 271 -22.23 -7.42 16.74
C ARG A 271 -23.36 -8.28 17.28
N ASN A 272 -23.41 -9.50 16.83
CA ASN A 272 -24.35 -10.49 17.33
C ASN A 272 -24.03 -10.78 18.81
N PRO A 273 -24.94 -10.52 19.76
CA PRO A 273 -24.69 -10.76 21.18
C PRO A 273 -24.59 -12.24 21.54
N PHE A 274 -25.03 -13.14 20.67
CA PHE A 274 -24.99 -14.60 20.87
C PHE A 274 -23.77 -15.28 20.25
N ALA A 275 -22.96 -14.55 19.43
CA ALA A 275 -21.81 -15.13 18.77
C ALA A 275 -20.54 -15.03 19.63
N ASP A 276 -19.78 -16.11 19.67
CA ASP A 276 -18.38 -16.08 20.12
C ASP A 276 -17.48 -15.67 18.94
N TYR A 277 -16.91 -14.47 19.02
CA TYR A 277 -16.05 -13.93 17.97
C TYR A 277 -14.69 -14.62 17.84
N HIS A 278 -14.32 -15.44 18.82
CA HIS A 278 -13.13 -16.31 18.77
C HIS A 278 -13.37 -17.59 17.98
N THR A 279 -14.62 -17.92 17.67
CA THR A 279 -14.97 -19.08 16.83
C THR A 279 -14.25 -18.97 15.49
N VAL A 280 -13.55 -20.03 15.10
CA VAL A 280 -12.83 -20.14 13.82
C VAL A 280 -13.71 -20.84 12.79
N TYR A 281 -13.87 -20.18 11.65
CA TYR A 281 -14.66 -20.68 10.52
C TYR A 281 -13.80 -21.09 9.32
N ASN A 282 -12.47 -21.13 9.47
CA ASN A 282 -11.52 -21.33 8.37
C ASN A 282 -11.20 -22.80 8.07
N ASP A 283 -12.09 -23.73 8.35
CA ASP A 283 -11.84 -25.18 8.13
C ASP A 283 -12.15 -25.62 6.68
N PHE A 284 -11.89 -24.74 5.69
CA PHE A 284 -12.05 -25.09 4.29
C PHE A 284 -10.69 -25.45 3.69
N SER A 285 -10.52 -26.67 3.22
CA SER A 285 -9.29 -27.10 2.56
C SER A 285 -8.95 -26.34 1.26
N ASN A 286 -9.94 -25.67 0.65
CA ASN A 286 -9.80 -24.94 -0.59
C ASN A 286 -9.70 -23.42 -0.41
N ASN A 287 -9.71 -22.92 0.83
CA ASN A 287 -9.52 -21.51 1.12
C ASN A 287 -8.03 -21.17 1.07
N THR A 288 -7.49 -21.06 -0.11
CA THR A 288 -6.06 -20.85 -0.29
C THR A 288 -5.76 -19.73 -1.30
N MET A 289 -4.63 -19.10 -1.09
CA MET A 289 -3.99 -18.22 -2.06
C MET A 289 -2.54 -18.64 -2.23
N LYS A 290 -2.14 -18.90 -3.47
CA LYS A 290 -0.75 -19.15 -3.86
C LYS A 290 -0.30 -18.03 -4.78
N ARG A 291 0.89 -17.50 -4.56
CA ARG A 291 1.43 -16.43 -5.38
C ARG A 291 2.91 -16.63 -5.62
N ARG A 292 3.34 -16.55 -6.87
CA ARG A 292 4.75 -16.50 -7.25
C ARG A 292 5.04 -15.19 -7.96
N VAL A 293 6.16 -14.59 -7.61
CA VAL A 293 6.63 -13.35 -8.24
C VAL A 293 8.08 -13.49 -8.60
N ALA A 294 8.41 -13.13 -9.83
CA ALA A 294 9.78 -12.91 -10.26
C ALA A 294 9.93 -11.50 -10.78
N ASP A 295 11.01 -10.82 -10.44
CA ASP A 295 11.31 -9.48 -10.92
C ASP A 295 12.81 -9.27 -11.21
N ILE A 296 13.06 -8.35 -12.14
CA ILE A 296 14.40 -7.88 -12.50
C ILE A 296 14.36 -6.36 -12.56
N SER A 297 15.36 -5.70 -12.01
CA SER A 297 15.59 -4.27 -12.20
C SER A 297 17.04 -4.00 -12.52
N LEU A 298 17.30 -3.22 -13.57
CA LEU A 298 18.62 -2.86 -14.04
C LEU A 298 18.72 -1.34 -14.14
N THR A 299 19.87 -0.80 -13.79
CA THR A 299 20.19 0.62 -13.98
C THR A 299 21.61 0.73 -14.49
N TYR A 300 21.78 1.42 -15.61
CA TYR A 300 23.07 1.80 -16.13
C TYR A 300 23.20 3.30 -16.20
N THR A 301 24.28 3.86 -15.70
CA THR A 301 24.57 5.29 -15.75
C THR A 301 25.92 5.50 -16.41
N GLN A 302 25.95 6.33 -17.45
CA GLN A 302 27.15 6.72 -18.19
C GLN A 302 27.35 8.22 -18.08
N GLU A 303 28.47 8.64 -17.57
CA GLU A 303 28.88 10.06 -17.64
C GLU A 303 29.33 10.38 -19.07
N LEU A 304 28.60 11.28 -19.73
CA LEU A 304 28.86 11.73 -21.10
C LEU A 304 29.72 12.99 -21.11
N ALA A 305 29.48 13.86 -20.14
CA ALA A 305 30.24 15.09 -19.90
C ALA A 305 30.14 15.44 -18.41
N SER A 306 30.97 16.34 -17.93
CA SER A 306 30.96 16.77 -16.52
C SER A 306 29.61 17.31 -16.02
N PHE A 307 28.78 17.82 -16.94
CA PHE A 307 27.46 18.38 -16.65
C PHE A 307 26.30 17.47 -17.11
N MET A 308 26.58 16.26 -17.69
CA MET A 308 25.57 15.42 -18.29
C MET A 308 25.88 13.93 -18.16
N LYS A 309 24.90 13.17 -17.70
CA LYS A 309 24.91 11.70 -17.60
C LYS A 309 23.69 11.12 -18.33
N LEU A 310 23.92 10.06 -19.06
CA LEU A 310 22.84 9.21 -19.56
C LEU A 310 22.57 8.14 -18.52
N ARG A 311 21.31 7.96 -18.15
CA ARG A 311 20.88 6.89 -17.26
C ARG A 311 19.77 6.09 -17.92
N GLU A 312 19.97 4.82 -18.05
CA GLU A 312 18.97 3.87 -18.51
C GLU A 312 18.52 3.00 -17.35
N ARG A 313 17.21 2.81 -17.21
CA ARG A 313 16.58 2.03 -16.17
C ARG A 313 15.57 1.08 -16.80
N PHE A 314 15.70 -0.20 -16.52
CA PHE A 314 14.82 -1.25 -16.99
C PHE A 314 14.27 -2.04 -15.82
N SER A 315 12.98 -2.36 -15.84
CA SER A 315 12.38 -3.32 -14.93
C SER A 315 11.46 -4.27 -15.68
N TRP A 316 11.42 -5.50 -15.21
CA TRP A 316 10.50 -6.52 -15.64
C TRP A 316 9.96 -7.25 -14.42
N ASN A 317 8.68 -7.62 -14.46
CA ASN A 317 8.06 -8.46 -13.44
C ASN A 317 7.05 -9.42 -14.06
N HIS A 318 6.95 -10.59 -13.42
CA HIS A 318 5.91 -11.57 -13.66
C HIS A 318 5.33 -12.00 -12.31
N SER A 319 4.02 -12.08 -12.22
CA SER A 319 3.33 -12.62 -11.04
C SER A 319 2.16 -13.47 -11.50
N ASP A 320 2.15 -14.70 -11.03
CA ASP A 320 0.98 -15.57 -11.06
C ASP A 320 0.40 -15.69 -9.66
N LEU A 321 -0.91 -15.69 -9.57
CA LEU A 321 -1.65 -15.85 -8.34
C LEU A 321 -2.79 -16.82 -8.58
N ASP A 322 -3.02 -17.72 -7.63
CA ASP A 322 -4.13 -18.64 -7.63
C ASP A 322 -4.89 -18.48 -6.31
N TYR A 323 -6.15 -18.12 -6.42
CA TYR A 323 -7.01 -17.81 -5.29
C TYR A 323 -8.28 -18.63 -5.37
N ALA A 324 -8.59 -19.32 -4.29
CA ALA A 324 -9.88 -19.98 -4.09
C ALA A 324 -10.35 -19.73 -2.66
N SER A 325 -11.59 -19.31 -2.49
CA SER A 325 -12.12 -18.99 -1.17
C SER A 325 -13.63 -18.97 -1.15
N VAL A 326 -14.18 -19.13 0.04
CA VAL A 326 -15.51 -18.68 0.41
C VAL A 326 -15.41 -17.29 1.00
N GLU A 327 -16.01 -16.29 0.37
CA GLU A 327 -15.93 -14.92 0.83
C GLU A 327 -17.05 -14.56 1.79
N GLY A 328 -16.66 -14.38 3.07
CA GLY A 328 -17.53 -13.85 4.11
C GLY A 328 -18.64 -14.79 4.55
N MET A 329 -19.41 -14.29 5.49
CA MET A 329 -20.60 -14.94 6.03
C MET A 329 -21.72 -13.91 6.19
N SER A 330 -22.95 -14.40 6.22
CA SER A 330 -24.15 -13.60 6.45
C SER A 330 -25.09 -14.31 7.42
N TYR A 331 -26.08 -13.58 7.91
CA TYR A 331 -27.17 -14.17 8.67
C TYR A 331 -28.17 -14.81 7.72
N ARG A 332 -28.74 -15.92 8.13
CA ARG A 332 -29.88 -16.52 7.45
C ARG A 332 -31.11 -15.67 7.71
N THR A 333 -31.91 -15.44 6.69
CA THR A 333 -33.15 -14.65 6.80
C THR A 333 -34.29 -15.31 6.03
N ASP A 334 -35.51 -15.17 6.54
CA ASP A 334 -36.73 -15.67 5.89
C ASP A 334 -37.92 -14.72 6.15
N THR A 335 -38.92 -14.75 5.32
CA THR A 335 -40.19 -14.04 5.54
C THR A 335 -41.10 -14.79 6.49
N VAL A 336 -40.84 -16.08 6.73
CA VAL A 336 -41.56 -16.95 7.67
C VAL A 336 -40.65 -17.21 8.88
N ASN A 337 -41.22 -17.18 10.07
CA ASN A 337 -40.47 -17.51 11.30
C ASN A 337 -40.12 -19.01 11.34
N ARG A 338 -38.90 -19.34 10.85
CA ARG A 338 -38.35 -20.70 10.85
C ARG A 338 -37.14 -20.84 11.80
N PHE A 339 -36.72 -19.75 12.41
CA PHE A 339 -35.52 -19.70 13.27
C PHE A 339 -35.94 -19.63 14.73
N GLY A 340 -35.11 -20.18 15.60
CA GLY A 340 -35.26 -20.04 17.05
C GLY A 340 -35.22 -18.59 17.50
N GLY A 341 -35.82 -18.28 18.65
CA GLY A 341 -35.77 -16.95 19.27
C GLY A 341 -36.71 -15.89 18.71
N GLY A 342 -37.33 -16.09 17.53
CA GLY A 342 -38.31 -15.17 16.95
C GLY A 342 -37.75 -13.76 16.63
N TYR A 343 -36.44 -13.64 16.39
CA TYR A 343 -35.80 -12.38 16.06
C TYR A 343 -36.16 -11.94 14.63
N TYR A 344 -36.40 -10.64 14.44
CA TYR A 344 -36.78 -10.08 13.14
C TYR A 344 -36.26 -8.66 12.95
N TYR A 345 -36.20 -8.25 11.70
CA TYR A 345 -36.02 -6.85 11.31
C TYR A 345 -37.05 -6.46 10.25
N GLU A 346 -37.28 -5.15 10.08
CA GLU A 346 -38.15 -4.62 9.05
C GLU A 346 -37.35 -3.88 8.00
N SER A 347 -37.63 -4.18 6.73
CA SER A 347 -37.00 -3.52 5.60
C SER A 347 -38.04 -3.33 4.48
N ARG A 348 -38.14 -2.12 3.96
CA ARG A 348 -39.09 -1.75 2.88
C ARG A 348 -40.52 -2.18 3.18
N GLY A 349 -40.97 -2.04 4.42
CA GLY A 349 -42.32 -2.40 4.86
C GLY A 349 -42.60 -3.89 4.95
N LYS A 350 -41.58 -4.75 4.85
CA LYS A 350 -41.67 -6.19 5.06
C LYS A 350 -40.91 -6.63 6.29
N LYS A 351 -41.46 -7.60 7.00
CA LYS A 351 -40.84 -8.25 8.14
C LYS A 351 -40.03 -9.45 7.68
N TYR A 352 -38.78 -9.55 8.13
CA TYR A 352 -37.86 -10.65 7.87
C TYR A 352 -37.38 -11.22 9.20
N TYR A 353 -37.56 -12.52 9.38
CA TYR A 353 -36.98 -13.25 10.52
C TYR A 353 -35.50 -13.55 10.24
N ILE A 354 -34.67 -13.52 11.28
CA ILE A 354 -33.22 -13.66 11.21
C ILE A 354 -32.73 -14.69 12.23
N ASP A 355 -31.84 -15.57 11.80
CA ASP A 355 -31.15 -16.51 12.69
C ASP A 355 -29.97 -15.82 13.39
N LEU A 356 -30.12 -15.55 14.69
CA LEU A 356 -29.05 -14.96 15.50
C LEU A 356 -28.36 -15.98 16.40
N THR A 357 -28.99 -17.14 16.68
CA THR A 357 -28.58 -18.06 17.75
C THR A 357 -27.96 -19.34 17.26
N ASP A 358 -28.35 -19.81 16.06
CA ASP A 358 -28.06 -21.18 15.68
C ASP A 358 -27.05 -21.28 14.53
N SER A 359 -27.18 -20.45 13.50
CA SER A 359 -26.35 -20.62 12.30
C SER A 359 -26.14 -19.36 11.47
N LEU A 360 -25.07 -19.41 10.71
CA LEU A 360 -24.72 -18.46 9.65
C LEU A 360 -24.82 -19.14 8.28
N ILE A 361 -24.80 -18.36 7.22
CA ILE A 361 -24.68 -18.85 5.85
C ILE A 361 -23.40 -18.27 5.22
N THR A 362 -22.62 -19.13 4.58
CA THR A 362 -21.40 -18.71 3.87
C THR A 362 -21.74 -17.93 2.61
N GLY A 363 -20.80 -17.12 2.15
CA GLY A 363 -20.79 -16.61 0.78
C GLY A 363 -20.62 -17.75 -0.23
N SER A 364 -20.86 -17.46 -1.50
CA SER A 364 -20.61 -18.43 -2.57
C SER A 364 -19.11 -18.63 -2.76
N PRO A 365 -18.66 -19.88 -3.00
CA PRO A 365 -17.27 -20.14 -3.31
C PRO A 365 -16.91 -19.53 -4.67
N LEU A 366 -15.74 -18.92 -4.72
CA LEU A 366 -15.21 -18.35 -5.95
C LEU A 366 -13.72 -18.68 -6.09
N CYS A 367 -13.25 -18.67 -7.33
CA CYS A 367 -11.83 -18.72 -7.63
C CYS A 367 -11.49 -17.69 -8.69
N PHE A 368 -10.27 -17.18 -8.63
CA PHE A 368 -9.70 -16.39 -9.71
C PHE A 368 -8.19 -16.55 -9.72
N SER A 369 -7.63 -16.50 -10.91
CA SER A 369 -6.20 -16.64 -11.11
C SER A 369 -5.69 -15.57 -12.08
N PRO A 370 -5.12 -14.46 -11.58
CA PRO A 370 -4.46 -13.47 -12.42
C PRO A 370 -3.02 -13.88 -12.73
N ASP A 371 -2.69 -13.93 -14.01
CA ASP A 371 -1.33 -13.88 -14.54
C ASP A 371 -1.04 -12.44 -14.98
N SER A 372 0.04 -11.85 -14.50
CA SER A 372 0.44 -10.49 -14.82
C SER A 372 1.90 -10.40 -15.22
N ARG A 373 2.18 -9.69 -16.32
CA ARG A 373 3.52 -9.45 -16.84
C ARG A 373 3.68 -7.99 -17.20
N GLY A 374 4.74 -7.39 -16.71
CA GLY A 374 5.02 -5.99 -16.98
C GLY A 374 6.49 -5.72 -17.22
N TRP A 375 6.77 -4.70 -18.00
CA TRP A 375 8.09 -4.13 -18.11
C TRP A 375 8.05 -2.63 -18.30
N THR A 376 9.06 -1.96 -17.81
CA THR A 376 9.23 -0.51 -17.93
C THR A 376 10.66 -0.22 -18.35
N ASN A 377 10.82 0.62 -19.34
CA ASN A 377 12.10 1.19 -19.72
C ASN A 377 12.05 2.71 -19.57
N THR A 378 13.09 3.28 -18.98
CA THR A 378 13.21 4.72 -18.75
C THR A 378 14.61 5.18 -19.17
N VAL A 379 14.67 6.13 -20.08
CA VAL A 379 15.91 6.77 -20.51
C VAL A 379 15.89 8.22 -20.01
N GLU A 380 16.95 8.60 -19.31
CA GLU A 380 17.07 9.91 -18.67
C GLU A 380 18.42 10.56 -19.00
N LEU A 381 18.37 11.83 -19.32
CA LEU A 381 19.53 12.72 -19.28
C LEU A 381 19.49 13.49 -17.96
N THR A 382 20.52 13.33 -17.14
CA THR A 382 20.60 13.96 -15.83
C THR A 382 21.90 14.74 -15.71
N GLY A 383 21.91 15.79 -14.92
CA GLY A 383 23.14 16.52 -14.68
C GLY A 383 22.95 17.79 -13.91
N ASP A 384 24.02 18.56 -13.84
CA ASP A 384 24.06 19.85 -13.19
C ASP A 384 24.84 20.87 -14.03
N PHE A 385 24.31 22.07 -14.12
CA PHE A 385 24.94 23.20 -14.79
C PHE A 385 24.60 24.50 -14.08
N LYS A 386 25.23 25.60 -14.52
CA LYS A 386 24.96 26.95 -13.99
C LYS A 386 24.57 27.90 -15.12
N THR A 387 23.57 28.74 -14.83
CA THR A 387 23.22 29.92 -15.63
C THR A 387 23.55 31.17 -14.82
N GLY A 388 24.72 31.74 -15.05
CA GLY A 388 25.27 32.78 -14.19
C GLY A 388 25.55 32.25 -12.77
N SER A 389 24.93 32.86 -11.74
CA SER A 389 25.02 32.44 -10.35
C SER A 389 24.02 31.32 -10.00
N VAL A 390 23.03 31.05 -10.83
CA VAL A 390 21.96 30.09 -10.56
C VAL A 390 22.42 28.68 -10.93
N GLY A 391 22.33 27.76 -9.98
CA GLY A 391 22.63 26.34 -10.19
C GLY A 391 21.39 25.55 -10.56
N HIS A 392 21.51 24.65 -11.52
CA HIS A 392 20.45 23.76 -12.00
C HIS A 392 20.86 22.31 -11.77
N LYS A 393 19.92 21.50 -11.31
CA LYS A 393 20.07 20.04 -11.26
C LYS A 393 18.84 19.43 -11.93
N TYR A 394 19.02 18.85 -13.12
CA TYR A 394 17.93 18.49 -14.00
C TYR A 394 17.85 17.00 -14.29
N ILE A 395 16.65 16.57 -14.66
CA ILE A 395 16.34 15.28 -15.30
C ILE A 395 15.42 15.57 -16.46
N LEU A 396 15.83 15.18 -17.66
CA LEU A 396 14.95 15.06 -18.83
C LEU A 396 14.79 13.57 -19.11
N GLY A 397 13.59 13.06 -19.09
CA GLY A 397 13.36 11.63 -19.18
C GLY A 397 12.19 11.24 -20.05
N TYR A 398 12.30 10.05 -20.62
CA TYR A 398 11.22 9.36 -21.31
C TYR A 398 11.04 7.97 -20.70
N THR A 399 9.80 7.64 -20.34
CA THR A 399 9.42 6.33 -19.81
C THR A 399 8.44 5.67 -20.75
N TYR A 400 8.63 4.40 -21.03
CA TYR A 400 7.64 3.54 -21.66
C TYR A 400 7.39 2.32 -20.79
N SER A 401 6.10 2.02 -20.53
CA SER A 401 5.67 0.86 -19.74
C SER A 401 4.64 0.06 -20.54
N PHE A 402 4.78 -1.25 -20.44
CA PHE A 402 3.81 -2.22 -20.91
C PHE A 402 3.40 -3.11 -19.76
N PHE A 403 2.10 -3.36 -19.63
CA PHE A 403 1.57 -4.29 -18.65
C PHE A 403 0.42 -5.09 -19.25
N ASN A 404 0.50 -6.40 -19.10
CA ASN A 404 -0.55 -7.36 -19.43
C ASN A 404 -1.06 -8.01 -18.15
N TYR A 405 -2.36 -8.17 -18.05
CA TYR A 405 -3.03 -8.80 -16.94
C TYR A 405 -4.16 -9.67 -17.48
N THR A 406 -4.04 -10.98 -17.29
CA THR A 406 -5.07 -11.95 -17.65
C THR A 406 -5.61 -12.56 -16.37
N GLN A 407 -6.87 -12.36 -16.08
CA GLN A 407 -7.52 -12.92 -14.90
C GLN A 407 -8.50 -13.99 -15.35
N TYR A 408 -8.26 -15.21 -14.92
CA TYR A 408 -9.18 -16.32 -15.07
C TYR A 408 -10.17 -16.29 -13.89
N ASN A 409 -11.46 -16.25 -14.20
CA ASN A 409 -12.54 -16.23 -13.21
C ASN A 409 -13.29 -17.53 -13.27
N GLY A 410 -13.64 -18.08 -12.11
CA GLY A 410 -14.33 -19.34 -12.02
C GLY A 410 -15.24 -19.47 -10.82
N TRP A 411 -16.11 -20.44 -10.94
CA TRP A 411 -17.11 -20.82 -9.96
C TRP A 411 -17.20 -22.33 -9.96
N LYS A 412 -17.95 -22.90 -9.03
CA LYS A 412 -18.29 -24.31 -9.11
C LYS A 412 -18.99 -24.64 -10.44
N GLU A 413 -18.63 -25.75 -11.05
CA GLU A 413 -19.25 -26.23 -12.30
C GLU A 413 -20.76 -26.31 -12.16
N GLY A 414 -21.49 -25.73 -13.12
CA GLY A 414 -22.96 -25.81 -13.20
C GLY A 414 -23.73 -24.68 -12.53
N ASP A 415 -23.05 -23.71 -11.91
CA ASP A 415 -23.74 -22.62 -11.23
C ASP A 415 -23.24 -21.24 -11.63
N THR A 416 -24.14 -20.47 -12.16
CA THR A 416 -24.10 -19.03 -12.13
C THR A 416 -24.55 -18.57 -10.75
N TRP A 417 -23.74 -17.80 -10.00
CA TRP A 417 -24.11 -17.10 -8.75
C TRP A 417 -25.51 -17.46 -8.21
N GLY A 418 -25.62 -18.57 -7.50
CA GLY A 418 -26.90 -19.02 -7.02
C GLY A 418 -26.88 -19.37 -5.53
N PRO A 419 -28.03 -19.25 -4.84
CA PRO A 419 -28.14 -19.52 -3.40
C PRO A 419 -27.90 -21.00 -3.03
N GLY A 420 -27.73 -21.90 -3.99
CA GLY A 420 -27.52 -23.34 -3.75
C GLY A 420 -26.13 -23.75 -3.32
N LEU A 421 -25.13 -22.86 -3.44
CA LEU A 421 -23.72 -23.15 -3.09
C LEU A 421 -23.30 -22.71 -1.70
N ASN A 422 -24.13 -21.91 -1.05
CA ASN A 422 -23.83 -21.40 0.27
C ASN A 422 -24.06 -22.49 1.32
N GLN A 423 -23.10 -22.71 2.21
CA GLN A 423 -23.27 -23.65 3.31
C GLN A 423 -23.88 -22.98 4.53
N VAL A 424 -24.76 -23.69 5.21
CA VAL A 424 -25.22 -23.35 6.55
C VAL A 424 -24.19 -23.89 7.54
N VAL A 425 -23.70 -23.01 8.40
CA VAL A 425 -22.64 -23.28 9.36
C VAL A 425 -23.15 -22.96 10.75
N ALA A 426 -22.94 -23.84 11.72
CA ALA A 426 -23.33 -23.59 13.10
C ALA A 426 -22.60 -22.34 13.65
N LEU A 427 -23.31 -21.50 14.39
CA LEU A 427 -22.76 -20.29 15.02
C LEU A 427 -21.67 -20.64 16.04
N HIS A 428 -21.89 -21.72 16.79
CA HIS A 428 -20.94 -22.31 17.73
C HIS A 428 -20.50 -23.66 17.17
N HIS A 429 -19.24 -24.04 17.34
CA HIS A 429 -18.68 -25.29 16.85
C HIS A 429 -18.94 -25.56 15.36
N PRO A 430 -18.52 -24.67 14.47
CA PRO A 430 -18.74 -24.82 13.05
C PRO A 430 -18.07 -26.10 12.54
N HIS A 431 -18.81 -26.85 11.72
CA HIS A 431 -18.26 -27.93 10.93
C HIS A 431 -18.48 -27.64 9.47
N LEU A 432 -17.41 -27.50 8.73
CA LEU A 432 -17.41 -27.16 7.33
C LEU A 432 -17.02 -28.39 6.51
N ALA A 433 -17.79 -28.67 5.46
CA ALA A 433 -17.46 -29.76 4.56
C ALA A 433 -16.17 -29.43 3.81
N ARG A 434 -15.14 -30.25 3.98
CA ARG A 434 -13.88 -30.12 3.23
C ARG A 434 -14.12 -30.52 1.78
N ASN A 435 -13.43 -29.84 0.84
CA ASN A 435 -13.49 -30.14 -0.60
C ASN A 435 -14.91 -30.24 -1.15
N TRP A 436 -15.82 -29.44 -0.66
CA TRP A 436 -17.22 -29.50 -1.06
C TRP A 436 -17.48 -28.87 -2.42
N TRP A 437 -16.49 -28.25 -3.06
CA TRP A 437 -16.58 -27.79 -4.45
C TRP A 437 -15.31 -28.13 -5.24
N ASP A 438 -15.55 -28.53 -6.51
CA ASP A 438 -14.54 -28.46 -7.54
C ASP A 438 -14.77 -27.17 -8.33
N TYR A 439 -13.76 -26.33 -8.43
CA TYR A 439 -13.87 -25.09 -9.19
C TYR A 439 -13.19 -25.25 -10.54
N LYS A 440 -13.80 -24.62 -11.55
CA LYS A 440 -13.25 -24.49 -12.90
C LYS A 440 -13.35 -23.04 -13.30
N TYR A 441 -12.40 -22.60 -14.09
CA TYR A 441 -12.46 -21.26 -14.67
C TYR A 441 -13.46 -21.29 -15.83
N SER A 442 -14.22 -20.19 -15.99
CA SER A 442 -15.24 -20.05 -17.03
C SER A 442 -14.86 -19.00 -18.07
N GLU A 443 -14.14 -17.97 -17.65
CA GLU A 443 -13.81 -16.83 -18.46
C GLU A 443 -12.40 -16.31 -18.16
N ALA A 444 -11.69 -15.89 -19.20
CA ALA A 444 -10.48 -15.09 -19.12
C ALA A 444 -10.79 -13.61 -19.41
N SER A 445 -10.50 -12.76 -18.46
CA SER A 445 -10.56 -11.28 -18.58
C SER A 445 -9.18 -10.75 -18.89
N ILE A 446 -8.96 -10.27 -20.11
CA ILE A 446 -7.65 -9.86 -20.61
C ILE A 446 -7.58 -8.34 -20.63
N ARG A 447 -6.56 -7.77 -19.99
CA ARG A 447 -6.33 -6.32 -19.90
C ARG A 447 -4.90 -6.00 -20.25
N GLU A 448 -4.72 -5.01 -21.11
CA GLU A 448 -3.40 -4.49 -21.43
C GLU A 448 -3.40 -2.97 -21.32
N TRP A 449 -2.33 -2.41 -20.80
CA TRP A 449 -2.08 -0.99 -20.92
C TRP A 449 -0.64 -0.68 -21.28
N ARG A 450 -0.50 0.38 -22.03
CA ARG A 450 0.76 0.94 -22.49
C ARG A 450 0.76 2.40 -22.09
N THR A 451 1.78 2.78 -21.37
CA THR A 451 1.95 4.18 -20.94
C THR A 451 3.27 4.69 -21.44
N SER A 452 3.27 5.87 -22.05
CA SER A 452 4.50 6.59 -22.33
C SER A 452 4.43 7.98 -21.72
N GLY A 453 5.56 8.44 -21.17
CA GLY A 453 5.63 9.72 -20.50
C GLY A 453 6.94 10.44 -20.79
N LEU A 454 6.86 11.69 -21.26
CA LEU A 454 7.99 12.60 -21.37
C LEU A 454 7.94 13.56 -20.20
N TYR A 455 9.07 13.75 -19.51
CA TYR A 455 9.13 14.60 -18.32
C TYR A 455 10.44 15.37 -18.17
N LEU A 456 10.32 16.50 -17.52
CA LEU A 456 11.43 17.37 -17.13
C LEU A 456 11.29 17.72 -15.63
N HIS A 457 12.37 17.57 -14.89
CA HIS A 457 12.52 18.05 -13.53
C HIS A 457 13.73 18.96 -13.46
N ASP A 458 13.61 20.09 -12.77
CA ASP A 458 14.75 20.97 -12.47
C ASP A 458 14.68 21.45 -11.01
N VAL A 459 15.77 21.23 -10.28
CA VAL A 459 15.99 21.79 -8.94
C VAL A 459 16.95 22.95 -9.08
N ILE A 460 16.44 24.13 -8.85
CA ILE A 460 17.10 25.41 -9.11
C ILE A 460 17.64 25.97 -7.79
N ALA A 461 18.94 26.12 -7.68
CA ALA A 461 19.60 26.82 -6.59
C ALA A 461 19.78 28.29 -6.95
N ILE A 462 18.83 29.13 -6.56
CA ILE A 462 18.83 30.57 -6.87
C ILE A 462 20.01 31.25 -6.14
N ASP A 463 20.10 30.98 -4.85
CA ASP A 463 21.23 31.41 -3.99
C ASP A 463 21.44 30.40 -2.85
N THR A 464 22.16 30.79 -1.78
CA THR A 464 22.41 29.95 -0.61
C THR A 464 21.14 29.65 0.17
N LYS A 465 20.13 30.54 0.20
CA LYS A 465 18.90 30.48 0.99
C LYS A 465 17.69 30.02 0.19
N TRP A 466 17.58 30.41 -1.08
CA TRP A 466 16.42 30.15 -1.91
C TRP A 466 16.69 29.04 -2.92
N LYS A 467 15.80 28.04 -2.90
CA LYS A 467 15.76 26.95 -3.90
C LYS A 467 14.36 26.87 -4.49
N ALA A 468 14.29 26.53 -5.77
CA ALA A 468 13.02 26.27 -6.43
C ALA A 468 13.05 24.87 -7.06
N MET A 469 11.88 24.30 -7.35
CA MET A 469 11.74 23.10 -8.14
C MET A 469 10.61 23.31 -9.15
N GLY A 470 10.90 23.01 -10.41
CA GLY A 470 9.92 22.91 -11.48
C GLY A 470 9.87 21.50 -12.04
N SER A 471 8.68 21.03 -12.36
CA SER A 471 8.52 19.73 -13.00
C SER A 471 7.32 19.76 -13.93
N ALA A 472 7.47 19.15 -15.10
CA ALA A 472 6.43 18.99 -16.12
C ALA A 472 6.47 17.58 -16.67
N ARG A 473 5.30 17.02 -16.97
CA ARG A 473 5.17 15.69 -17.55
C ARG A 473 3.96 15.61 -18.49
N MET A 474 4.14 14.98 -19.62
CA MET A 474 3.08 14.61 -20.55
C MET A 474 2.99 13.10 -20.64
N ASP A 475 1.83 12.55 -20.27
CA ASP A 475 1.57 11.12 -20.32
C ASP A 475 0.56 10.79 -21.44
N PHE A 476 0.82 9.68 -22.12
CA PHE A 476 -0.08 9.03 -23.07
C PHE A 476 -0.42 7.64 -22.52
N TYR A 477 -1.69 7.41 -22.29
CA TYR A 477 -2.21 6.18 -21.71
C TYR A 477 -3.12 5.49 -22.73
N ASN A 478 -2.84 4.21 -23.01
CA ASN A 478 -3.61 3.39 -23.91
C ASN A 478 -3.96 2.09 -23.17
N TYR A 479 -5.24 1.92 -22.89
CA TYR A 479 -5.80 0.74 -22.22
C TYR A 479 -6.68 -0.02 -23.21
N ARG A 480 -6.61 -1.36 -23.15
CA ARG A 480 -7.51 -2.22 -23.91
C ARG A 480 -7.89 -3.45 -23.06
N THR A 481 -9.09 -3.95 -23.29
CA THR A 481 -9.57 -5.18 -22.65
C THR A 481 -10.36 -6.03 -23.63
N ALA A 482 -10.35 -7.33 -23.37
CA ALA A 482 -11.13 -8.34 -24.07
C ALA A 482 -11.47 -9.46 -23.12
N THR A 483 -12.43 -10.31 -23.46
CA THR A 483 -12.75 -11.56 -22.76
C THR A 483 -12.60 -12.74 -23.71
N ALA A 484 -12.37 -13.92 -23.15
CA ALA A 484 -12.34 -15.17 -23.90
C ALA A 484 -12.89 -16.30 -23.04
N ALA A 485 -13.50 -17.31 -23.66
CA ALA A 485 -13.82 -18.57 -22.99
C ALA A 485 -12.52 -19.32 -22.64
N VAL A 486 -12.50 -20.00 -21.51
CA VAL A 486 -11.34 -20.81 -21.13
C VAL A 486 -11.43 -22.22 -21.70
N LYS A 487 -10.25 -22.84 -21.91
CA LYS A 487 -10.17 -24.23 -22.37
C LYS A 487 -10.34 -25.20 -21.21
N ASN A 488 -11.29 -26.08 -21.31
CA ASN A 488 -11.49 -27.20 -20.38
C ASN A 488 -11.55 -26.80 -18.89
N GLY A 489 -12.01 -25.59 -18.59
CA GLY A 489 -12.03 -25.05 -17.23
C GLY A 489 -10.65 -24.73 -16.62
N GLY A 490 -9.59 -24.70 -17.42
CA GLY A 490 -8.22 -24.43 -16.99
C GLY A 490 -7.82 -22.94 -17.11
N GLN A 491 -6.54 -22.69 -16.91
CA GLN A 491 -5.92 -21.35 -17.03
C GLN A 491 -5.33 -21.14 -18.44
N ASP A 492 -6.11 -21.42 -19.46
CA ASP A 492 -5.74 -21.20 -20.88
C ASP A 492 -6.99 -20.82 -21.69
N TYR A 493 -6.80 -20.11 -22.80
CA TYR A 493 -7.85 -19.71 -23.70
C TYR A 493 -7.34 -19.64 -25.15
N ASP A 494 -8.23 -19.82 -26.12
CA ASP A 494 -7.91 -19.61 -27.53
C ASP A 494 -7.89 -18.14 -27.89
N LYS A 495 -6.80 -17.69 -28.51
CA LYS A 495 -6.69 -16.30 -28.94
C LYS A 495 -7.67 -15.96 -30.05
N GLU A 496 -8.11 -16.96 -30.80
CA GLU A 496 -9.09 -16.82 -31.89
C GLU A 496 -10.51 -16.61 -31.34
N ASP A 497 -10.84 -17.22 -30.16
CA ASP A 497 -12.13 -17.07 -29.49
C ASP A 497 -12.23 -15.80 -28.63
N ARG A 498 -11.17 -14.99 -28.61
CA ARG A 498 -11.17 -13.74 -27.88
C ARG A 498 -12.09 -12.71 -28.51
N SER A 499 -12.93 -12.05 -27.69
CA SER A 499 -13.76 -10.93 -28.12
C SER A 499 -12.91 -9.81 -28.75
N GLU A 500 -13.54 -8.93 -29.49
CA GLU A 500 -12.88 -7.72 -29.99
C GLU A 500 -12.33 -6.85 -28.85
N TRP A 501 -11.19 -6.16 -29.15
CA TRP A 501 -10.59 -5.26 -28.18
C TRP A 501 -11.41 -3.99 -28.00
N LYS A 502 -11.94 -3.79 -26.80
CA LYS A 502 -12.41 -2.47 -26.36
C LYS A 502 -11.23 -1.63 -25.92
N LYS A 503 -11.16 -0.35 -26.35
CA LYS A 503 -9.97 0.50 -26.16
C LYS A 503 -10.34 1.84 -25.55
N VAL A 504 -9.48 2.32 -24.61
CA VAL A 504 -9.52 3.68 -24.05
C VAL A 504 -8.17 4.33 -24.31
N ARG A 505 -8.16 5.54 -24.86
CA ARG A 505 -6.94 6.33 -25.06
C ARG A 505 -7.13 7.68 -24.40
N THR A 506 -6.19 8.05 -23.56
CA THR A 506 -6.21 9.36 -22.92
C THR A 506 -4.80 9.93 -22.81
N SER A 507 -4.70 11.23 -22.74
CA SER A 507 -3.45 11.92 -22.47
C SER A 507 -3.65 13.01 -21.44
N ALA A 508 -2.61 13.33 -20.68
CA ALA A 508 -2.69 14.39 -19.70
C ALA A 508 -1.33 15.04 -19.46
N PHE A 509 -1.38 16.34 -19.31
CA PHE A 509 -0.26 17.12 -18.81
C PHE A 509 -0.39 17.27 -17.29
N THR A 510 0.72 17.05 -16.57
CA THR A 510 0.84 17.29 -15.14
C THR A 510 2.06 18.16 -14.86
N GLY A 511 1.94 19.04 -13.87
CA GLY A 511 3.01 19.94 -13.47
C GLY A 511 3.14 20.01 -11.95
N ARG A 512 4.33 20.34 -11.49
CA ARG A 512 4.61 20.67 -10.10
C ARG A 512 5.60 21.81 -10.03
N ALA A 513 5.34 22.74 -9.12
CA ALA A 513 6.27 23.80 -8.78
C ALA A 513 6.39 23.92 -7.26
N GLY A 514 7.54 24.35 -6.78
CA GLY A 514 7.74 24.58 -5.36
C GLY A 514 8.93 25.47 -5.06
N LEU A 515 8.88 26.07 -3.91
CA LEU A 515 9.91 26.98 -3.40
C LEU A 515 10.36 26.52 -2.03
N VAL A 516 11.65 26.62 -1.76
CA VAL A 516 12.27 26.31 -0.46
C VAL A 516 13.10 27.50 0.00
N TYR A 517 12.86 27.93 1.24
CA TYR A 517 13.62 28.96 1.92
C TYR A 517 14.39 28.38 3.09
N ILE A 518 15.70 28.59 3.12
CA ILE A 518 16.64 28.06 4.10
C ILE A 518 17.30 29.25 4.80
N PRO A 519 16.62 29.88 5.80
CA PRO A 519 17.16 31.05 6.49
C PRO A 519 18.48 30.75 7.21
N VAL A 520 18.55 29.54 7.78
CA VAL A 520 19.73 28.99 8.46
C VAL A 520 19.89 27.52 8.10
N GLU A 521 21.07 26.94 8.23
CA GLU A 521 21.35 25.56 7.82
C GLU A 521 20.45 24.50 8.46
N THR A 522 19.95 24.78 9.66
CA THR A 522 19.10 23.87 10.43
C THR A 522 17.64 23.96 10.11
N LEU A 523 17.17 24.99 9.39
CA LEU A 523 15.77 25.26 9.12
C LEU A 523 15.48 25.35 7.60
N SER A 524 14.46 24.65 7.15
CA SER A 524 13.95 24.70 5.79
C SER A 524 12.44 24.88 5.81
N LEU A 525 11.96 25.94 5.17
CA LEU A 525 10.53 26.21 4.93
C LEU A 525 10.26 25.94 3.46
N TYR A 526 9.13 25.33 3.13
CA TYR A 526 8.78 25.08 1.73
C TYR A 526 7.30 25.26 1.45
N ALA A 527 7.00 25.57 0.21
CA ALA A 527 5.68 25.55 -0.36
C ALA A 527 5.70 24.85 -1.70
N SER A 528 4.66 24.08 -2.04
CA SER A 528 4.55 23.43 -3.34
C SER A 528 3.11 23.36 -3.82
N PHE A 529 2.97 23.34 -5.15
CA PHE A 529 1.72 23.11 -5.85
C PHE A 529 1.96 22.08 -6.96
N GLY A 530 1.05 21.12 -7.12
CA GLY A 530 1.14 20.11 -8.17
C GLY A 530 -0.21 19.62 -8.64
N SER A 531 -0.27 19.19 -9.89
CA SER A 531 -1.45 18.58 -10.48
C SER A 531 -1.33 17.06 -10.58
N HIS A 532 -2.45 16.39 -10.70
CA HIS A 532 -2.55 14.95 -10.92
C HIS A 532 -3.70 14.62 -11.86
N PHE A 533 -3.63 13.43 -12.45
CA PHE A 533 -4.75 12.87 -13.19
C PHE A 533 -4.85 11.35 -12.98
N LYS A 534 -6.05 10.82 -13.22
CA LYS A 534 -6.33 9.38 -13.23
C LYS A 534 -7.19 9.07 -14.44
N PRO A 535 -6.72 8.22 -15.37
CA PRO A 535 -7.56 7.71 -16.45
C PRO A 535 -8.64 6.80 -15.85
N TYR A 536 -9.82 6.81 -16.45
CA TYR A 536 -10.85 5.84 -16.15
C TYR A 536 -10.81 4.73 -17.21
N ASN A 537 -10.75 3.49 -16.72
CA ASN A 537 -10.82 2.28 -17.54
C ASN A 537 -12.24 1.71 -17.62
N THR A 538 -13.24 2.55 -17.30
CA THR A 538 -14.66 2.14 -17.32
C THR A 538 -15.11 2.06 -18.76
N LEU A 539 -15.52 0.87 -19.16
CA LEU A 539 -16.12 0.57 -20.44
C LEU A 539 -17.62 0.40 -20.29
N TYR A 540 -18.34 0.52 -21.41
CA TYR A 540 -19.77 0.29 -21.41
C TYR A 540 -20.15 -1.08 -20.85
N SER A 541 -21.21 -1.09 -20.03
CA SER A 541 -21.88 -2.28 -19.52
C SER A 541 -23.39 -2.04 -19.52
N ASN A 542 -24.17 -2.97 -20.03
CA ASN A 542 -25.64 -2.91 -20.01
C ASN A 542 -26.22 -3.06 -18.58
N ARG A 543 -25.40 -3.44 -17.59
CA ARG A 543 -25.75 -3.52 -16.16
C ARG A 543 -25.44 -2.23 -15.39
N VAL A 544 -25.15 -1.13 -16.09
CA VAL A 544 -24.83 0.15 -15.46
C VAL A 544 -25.71 1.25 -16.05
N ILE A 545 -26.29 2.05 -15.17
CA ILE A 545 -26.94 3.31 -15.49
C ILE A 545 -25.89 4.41 -15.35
N TYR A 546 -25.61 5.13 -16.42
CA TYR A 546 -24.58 6.15 -16.44
C TYR A 546 -25.16 7.55 -16.28
N LEU A 547 -24.62 8.31 -15.33
CA LEU A 547 -24.96 9.73 -15.14
C LEU A 547 -23.75 10.62 -15.51
N ASP A 548 -24.04 11.66 -16.28
CA ASP A 548 -23.04 12.66 -16.63
C ASP A 548 -22.69 13.58 -15.46
N LYS A 549 -21.81 14.54 -15.67
CA LYS A 549 -21.41 15.53 -14.67
C LYS A 549 -22.56 16.45 -14.21
N SER A 550 -23.65 16.52 -14.95
CA SER A 550 -24.86 17.29 -14.60
C SER A 550 -25.91 16.45 -13.87
N GLY A 551 -25.66 15.14 -13.73
CA GLY A 551 -26.58 14.19 -13.11
C GLY A 551 -27.61 13.62 -14.07
N ASN A 552 -27.51 13.89 -15.38
CA ASN A 552 -28.43 13.37 -16.38
C ASN A 552 -27.99 11.98 -16.85
N ARG A 553 -28.95 11.10 -17.09
CA ARG A 553 -28.69 9.80 -17.71
C ARG A 553 -28.15 10.01 -19.12
N PHE A 554 -27.12 9.24 -19.47
CA PHE A 554 -26.62 9.15 -20.83
C PHE A 554 -26.31 7.70 -21.19
N ASN A 555 -26.38 7.39 -22.47
CA ASN A 555 -26.04 6.05 -22.97
C ASN A 555 -24.69 6.14 -23.71
N PRO A 556 -23.61 5.63 -23.12
CA PRO A 556 -22.34 5.54 -23.83
C PRO A 556 -22.47 4.59 -25.02
N SER A 557 -21.73 4.82 -26.08
CA SER A 557 -21.68 3.88 -27.18
C SER A 557 -21.14 2.52 -26.72
N PRO A 558 -21.78 1.39 -27.03
CA PRO A 558 -21.25 0.06 -26.73
C PRO A 558 -19.86 -0.20 -27.32
N ASP A 559 -19.61 0.39 -28.50
CA ASP A 559 -18.34 0.30 -29.24
C ASP A 559 -17.42 1.51 -28.95
N GLY A 560 -17.89 2.45 -28.12
CA GLY A 560 -17.17 3.64 -27.74
C GLY A 560 -16.05 3.35 -26.73
N GLY A 561 -15.04 4.22 -26.71
CA GLY A 561 -13.90 4.11 -25.83
C GLY A 561 -14.22 4.53 -24.39
N GLU A 562 -13.89 5.75 -24.04
CA GLU A 562 -13.99 6.27 -22.68
C GLU A 562 -15.43 6.66 -22.32
N VAL A 563 -15.98 6.00 -21.29
CA VAL A 563 -17.33 6.34 -20.75
C VAL A 563 -17.28 7.62 -19.92
N PHE A 564 -16.25 7.77 -19.10
CA PHE A 564 -16.07 8.93 -18.22
C PHE A 564 -14.76 9.66 -18.52
N LYS A 565 -14.75 10.99 -18.37
CA LYS A 565 -13.53 11.79 -18.52
C LYS A 565 -12.53 11.46 -17.39
N PRO A 566 -11.21 11.59 -17.62
CA PRO A 566 -10.22 11.42 -16.57
C PRO A 566 -10.51 12.28 -15.35
N GLU A 567 -10.30 11.71 -14.17
CA GLU A 567 -10.25 12.48 -12.94
C GLU A 567 -9.01 13.37 -12.95
N LYS A 568 -9.17 14.64 -12.62
CA LYS A 568 -8.09 15.63 -12.53
C LYS A 568 -8.15 16.35 -11.21
N GLY A 569 -7.01 16.80 -10.74
CA GLY A 569 -6.99 17.60 -9.54
C GLY A 569 -5.65 18.24 -9.27
N TYR A 570 -5.55 18.85 -8.11
CA TYR A 570 -4.34 19.55 -7.66
C TYR A 570 -4.13 19.40 -6.16
N GLN A 571 -2.90 19.64 -5.75
CA GLN A 571 -2.49 19.72 -4.36
C GLN A 571 -1.70 20.99 -4.12
N ALA A 572 -1.98 21.64 -2.99
CA ALA A 572 -1.14 22.68 -2.40
C ALA A 572 -0.61 22.18 -1.05
N GLU A 573 0.63 22.50 -0.73
CA GLU A 573 1.29 22.09 0.51
C GLU A 573 2.27 23.15 0.99
N VAL A 574 2.31 23.38 2.30
CA VAL A 574 3.32 24.18 2.99
C VAL A 574 3.90 23.36 4.11
N GLY A 575 5.21 23.42 4.30
CA GLY A 575 5.85 22.66 5.37
C GLY A 575 7.13 23.29 5.91
N VAL A 576 7.56 22.74 7.04
CA VAL A 576 8.75 23.12 7.77
C VAL A 576 9.57 21.91 8.13
N ARG A 577 10.87 22.02 8.07
CA ARG A 577 11.83 21.03 8.57
C ARG A 577 12.87 21.72 9.41
N TYR A 578 13.17 21.14 10.56
CA TYR A 578 14.17 21.65 11.48
C TYR A 578 15.05 20.50 11.99
N MET A 579 16.36 20.69 11.95
CA MET A 579 17.33 19.71 12.43
C MET A 579 18.37 20.40 13.33
N TRP A 580 18.51 19.90 14.55
CA TRP A 580 19.53 20.39 15.48
C TRP A 580 20.55 19.29 15.79
N GLY A 581 21.65 19.31 15.05
CA GLY A 581 22.67 18.28 15.12
C GLY A 581 22.10 16.87 14.93
N ASN A 582 22.49 15.95 15.81
CA ASN A 582 21.89 14.59 15.89
C ASN A 582 20.81 14.48 16.97
N ARG A 583 20.46 15.59 17.64
CA ARG A 583 19.57 15.59 18.81
C ARG A 583 18.10 15.72 18.46
N LEU A 584 17.78 16.48 17.44
CA LEU A 584 16.41 16.78 17.05
C LEU A 584 16.28 16.76 15.53
N ASP A 585 15.27 16.05 15.04
CA ASP A 585 14.81 16.06 13.67
C ASP A 585 13.29 16.23 13.68
N PHE A 586 12.80 17.32 13.09
CA PHE A 586 11.40 17.70 13.09
C PHE A 586 10.94 18.04 11.69
N SER A 587 9.79 17.55 11.29
CA SER A 587 9.10 17.97 10.08
C SER A 587 7.60 18.10 10.32
N ALA A 588 7.00 19.13 9.71
CA ALA A 588 5.57 19.29 9.70
C ALA A 588 5.11 19.85 8.35
N SER A 589 3.95 19.44 7.90
CA SER A 589 3.30 19.95 6.68
C SER A 589 1.80 20.06 6.84
N VAL A 590 1.22 21.05 6.16
CA VAL A 590 -0.23 21.21 6.00
C VAL A 590 -0.52 21.13 4.51
N TYR A 591 -1.58 20.43 4.14
CA TYR A 591 -1.92 20.18 2.75
C TYR A 591 -3.41 20.31 2.45
N TYR A 592 -3.69 20.60 1.19
CA TYR A 592 -5.02 20.57 0.58
C TYR A 592 -4.93 19.86 -0.77
N ILE A 593 -5.77 18.83 -0.97
CA ILE A 593 -5.86 18.05 -2.21
C ILE A 593 -7.29 18.16 -2.72
N ARG A 594 -7.48 18.50 -3.99
CA ARG A 594 -8.78 18.54 -4.65
C ARG A 594 -8.84 17.60 -5.84
N LYS A 595 -9.99 16.94 -5.98
CA LYS A 595 -10.38 16.08 -7.10
C LYS A 595 -11.59 16.64 -7.81
N ASN A 596 -11.55 16.59 -9.13
CA ASN A 596 -12.69 16.89 -9.99
C ASN A 596 -12.99 15.68 -10.87
N ASN A 597 -14.19 15.61 -11.40
CA ASN A 597 -14.67 14.49 -12.24
C ASN A 597 -14.67 13.13 -11.49
N VAL A 598 -14.99 13.13 -10.22
CA VAL A 598 -15.02 11.91 -9.42
C VAL A 598 -16.19 11.03 -9.86
N VAL A 599 -15.91 9.79 -10.23
CA VAL A 599 -16.92 8.77 -10.51
C VAL A 599 -17.29 8.05 -9.22
N LYS A 600 -18.59 7.90 -8.99
CA LYS A 600 -19.12 7.15 -7.84
C LYS A 600 -20.21 6.18 -8.28
N SER A 601 -20.24 5.02 -7.62
CA SER A 601 -21.44 4.21 -7.53
C SER A 601 -22.37 4.87 -6.51
N LEU A 602 -23.57 5.22 -6.93
CA LEU A 602 -24.56 5.97 -6.15
C LEU A 602 -25.58 5.02 -5.50
N GLY A 603 -25.88 3.90 -6.16
CA GLY A 603 -26.85 2.93 -5.72
C GLY A 603 -27.13 1.87 -6.79
N THR A 604 -28.18 1.12 -6.63
CA THR A 604 -28.68 0.15 -7.61
C THR A 604 -30.17 0.33 -7.82
N GLU A 605 -30.62 0.14 -9.06
CA GLU A 605 -32.00 0.16 -9.49
C GLU A 605 -32.35 -1.14 -10.24
N HIS A 606 -33.64 -1.52 -10.18
CA HIS A 606 -34.17 -2.63 -10.94
C HIS A 606 -34.85 -2.10 -12.21
N GLU A 607 -34.36 -2.53 -13.36
CA GLU A 607 -34.93 -2.18 -14.66
C GLU A 607 -35.13 -3.44 -15.50
N LYS A 608 -36.08 -3.38 -16.42
CA LYS A 608 -36.26 -4.49 -17.41
C LYS A 608 -35.15 -4.36 -18.46
N ASP A 609 -34.53 -5.49 -18.79
CA ASP A 609 -33.62 -5.60 -19.92
C ASP A 609 -34.38 -5.63 -21.29
N GLU A 610 -33.61 -5.74 -22.38
CA GLU A 610 -34.17 -5.78 -23.74
C GLU A 610 -35.15 -6.96 -23.97
N ASN A 611 -35.07 -8.00 -23.13
CA ASN A 611 -35.96 -9.17 -23.17
C ASN A 611 -37.12 -9.05 -22.18
N GLY A 612 -37.27 -7.92 -21.49
CA GLY A 612 -38.33 -7.68 -20.50
C GLY A 612 -38.06 -8.33 -19.13
N VAL A 613 -36.88 -8.90 -18.91
CA VAL A 613 -36.45 -9.48 -17.63
C VAL A 613 -35.97 -8.39 -16.68
N GLU A 614 -36.46 -8.43 -15.45
CA GLU A 614 -36.02 -7.49 -14.40
C GLU A 614 -34.59 -7.78 -13.99
N VAL A 615 -33.69 -6.81 -14.18
CA VAL A 615 -32.27 -6.90 -13.86
C VAL A 615 -31.86 -5.75 -12.94
N GLU A 616 -31.00 -6.05 -11.97
CA GLU A 616 -30.40 -5.04 -11.11
C GLU A 616 -29.28 -4.33 -11.87
N LYS A 617 -29.36 -3.00 -11.97
CA LYS A 617 -28.35 -2.14 -12.59
C LYS A 617 -27.70 -1.22 -11.56
N THR A 618 -26.40 -1.08 -11.59
CA THR A 618 -25.68 -0.15 -10.76
C THR A 618 -25.71 1.26 -11.35
N ILE A 619 -26.12 2.26 -10.55
CA ILE A 619 -26.06 3.67 -10.94
C ILE A 619 -24.62 4.17 -10.72
N GLN A 620 -23.93 4.60 -11.80
CA GLN A 620 -22.61 5.20 -11.75
C GLN A 620 -22.65 6.61 -12.35
N GLY A 621 -22.11 7.59 -11.62
CA GLY A 621 -22.09 8.96 -12.09
C GLY A 621 -20.73 9.63 -11.92
N GLN A 622 -20.34 10.45 -12.92
CA GLN A 622 -19.22 11.39 -12.83
C GLN A 622 -19.72 12.73 -12.28
N VAL A 623 -20.25 12.71 -11.09
CA VAL A 623 -21.11 13.78 -10.56
C VAL A 623 -20.44 14.65 -9.52
N GLY A 624 -19.14 14.43 -9.19
CA GLY A 624 -18.65 15.02 -7.98
C GLY A 624 -17.29 15.70 -8.00
N THR A 625 -17.08 16.44 -6.92
CA THR A 625 -15.78 16.88 -6.47
C THR A 625 -15.51 16.31 -5.08
N ALA A 626 -14.26 15.96 -4.81
CA ALA A 626 -13.81 15.54 -3.49
C ALA A 626 -12.57 16.33 -3.08
N ASP A 627 -12.39 16.53 -1.79
CA ASP A 627 -11.15 17.10 -1.27
C ASP A 627 -10.65 16.35 -0.02
N SER A 628 -9.35 16.39 0.17
CA SER A 628 -8.66 15.99 1.40
C SER A 628 -7.86 17.16 1.91
N ARG A 629 -8.01 17.46 3.19
CA ARG A 629 -7.22 18.46 3.90
C ARG A 629 -6.66 17.85 5.16
N GLY A 630 -5.47 18.27 5.55
CA GLY A 630 -4.86 17.70 6.73
C GLY A 630 -3.46 18.23 7.01
N PHE A 631 -2.83 17.58 7.97
CA PHE A 631 -1.46 17.85 8.33
C PHE A 631 -0.74 16.55 8.72
N ASP A 632 0.56 16.55 8.52
CA ASP A 632 1.49 15.51 8.98
C ASP A 632 2.55 16.16 9.87
N VAL A 633 2.90 15.52 10.97
CA VAL A 633 4.00 15.91 11.88
C VAL A 633 4.85 14.70 12.17
N GLU A 634 6.15 14.88 12.14
CA GLU A 634 7.14 13.85 12.47
C GLU A 634 8.23 14.46 13.35
N LEU A 635 8.63 13.72 14.39
CA LEU A 635 9.59 14.16 15.38
C LEU A 635 10.50 13.01 15.79
N THR A 636 11.81 13.23 15.77
CA THR A 636 12.79 12.37 16.43
C THR A 636 13.62 13.19 17.40
N VAL A 637 13.66 12.78 18.65
CA VAL A 637 14.46 13.43 19.71
C VAL A 637 15.45 12.43 20.29
N ARG A 638 16.70 12.84 20.45
CA ARG A 638 17.76 12.08 21.10
C ARG A 638 18.33 12.92 22.26
N PRO A 639 17.67 12.89 23.44
CA PRO A 639 18.11 13.68 24.59
C PRO A 639 19.52 13.32 25.03
N VAL A 640 19.81 12.03 25.00
CA VAL A 640 21.13 11.43 25.26
C VAL A 640 21.46 10.40 24.18
N SER A 641 22.72 10.03 24.04
CA SER A 641 23.18 9.09 23.00
C SER A 641 22.60 7.68 23.13
N THR A 642 22.02 7.35 24.26
CA THR A 642 21.45 6.03 24.56
C THR A 642 19.92 5.98 24.47
N LEU A 643 19.25 7.12 24.25
CA LEU A 643 17.80 7.23 24.16
C LEU A 643 17.40 7.94 22.87
N ALA A 644 16.58 7.29 22.07
CA ALA A 644 15.89 7.89 20.94
C ALA A 644 14.37 7.74 21.10
N ILE A 645 13.65 8.83 20.86
CA ILE A 645 12.19 8.85 20.85
C ILE A 645 11.76 9.39 19.48
N THR A 646 10.95 8.63 18.79
CA THR A 646 10.44 9.01 17.48
C THR A 646 8.91 8.93 17.50
N GLY A 647 8.25 9.89 16.91
CA GLY A 647 6.80 9.91 16.81
C GLY A 647 6.31 10.55 15.53
N GLY A 648 5.11 10.19 15.13
CA GLY A 648 4.46 10.75 13.96
C GLY A 648 2.96 10.87 14.16
N LEU A 649 2.38 11.95 13.66
CA LEU A 649 0.96 12.26 13.72
C LEU A 649 0.49 12.67 12.33
N GLY A 650 -0.54 11.99 11.82
CA GLY A 650 -1.26 12.36 10.61
C GLY A 650 -2.73 12.64 10.95
N TRP A 651 -3.23 13.79 10.52
CA TRP A 651 -4.65 14.10 10.57
C TRP A 651 -5.16 14.44 9.18
N GLN A 652 -6.33 13.89 8.83
CA GLN A 652 -6.91 14.02 7.49
C GLN A 652 -8.43 14.07 7.53
N ASP A 653 -9.03 14.92 6.70
CA ASP A 653 -10.48 14.98 6.48
C ASP A 653 -10.76 14.89 4.98
N TYR A 654 -11.04 13.69 4.50
CA TYR A 654 -11.40 13.43 3.11
C TYR A 654 -12.91 13.38 2.96
N ARG A 655 -13.46 14.23 2.06
CA ARG A 655 -14.89 14.32 1.81
C ARG A 655 -15.22 14.47 0.33
N VAL A 656 -16.34 13.89 -0.05
CA VAL A 656 -17.05 14.28 -1.27
C VAL A 656 -17.80 15.57 -0.99
N ARG A 657 -17.44 16.66 -1.67
CA ARG A 657 -17.96 17.99 -1.37
C ARG A 657 -19.19 18.36 -2.17
N LYS A 658 -19.15 18.06 -3.46
CA LYS A 658 -20.23 18.38 -4.38
C LYS A 658 -20.58 17.14 -5.17
N ILE A 659 -21.85 16.79 -5.16
CA ILE A 659 -22.46 15.90 -6.14
C ILE A 659 -23.48 16.74 -6.87
N ASN A 660 -23.44 16.76 -8.18
CA ASN A 660 -24.46 17.42 -8.97
C ASN A 660 -25.75 16.62 -8.83
N LYS A 661 -26.83 17.31 -8.59
CA LYS A 661 -28.13 16.69 -8.33
C LYS A 661 -28.62 16.01 -9.61
N SER A 662 -29.13 14.78 -9.48
CA SER A 662 -29.87 14.11 -10.54
C SER A 662 -31.36 14.32 -10.29
N ASP A 663 -32.08 14.79 -11.29
CA ASP A 663 -33.54 14.90 -11.21
C ASP A 663 -34.22 13.53 -11.31
N GLU A 664 -33.56 12.56 -11.95
CA GLU A 664 -34.06 11.18 -12.08
C GLU A 664 -33.78 10.34 -10.80
N PHE A 665 -32.64 10.61 -10.11
CA PHE A 665 -32.22 9.87 -8.93
C PHE A 665 -31.85 10.81 -7.77
N PRO A 666 -32.77 11.64 -7.29
CA PRO A 666 -32.49 12.68 -6.30
C PRO A 666 -32.04 12.11 -4.95
N GLU A 667 -32.60 10.99 -4.50
CA GLU A 667 -32.29 10.36 -3.22
C GLU A 667 -30.83 9.88 -3.15
N TYR A 668 -30.29 9.34 -4.24
CA TYR A 668 -28.91 8.85 -4.30
C TYR A 668 -27.91 10.01 -4.33
N THR A 669 -28.22 11.10 -5.02
CA THR A 669 -27.33 12.26 -5.10
C THR A 669 -27.35 13.10 -3.83
N ASP A 670 -28.48 13.28 -3.20
CA ASP A 670 -28.60 14.04 -1.95
C ASP A 670 -27.95 13.32 -0.78
N ALA A 671 -28.12 12.00 -0.66
CA ALA A 671 -27.47 11.18 0.36
C ALA A 671 -25.94 11.18 0.28
N SER A 672 -25.38 11.45 -0.90
CA SER A 672 -23.94 11.38 -1.14
C SER A 672 -23.21 12.73 -1.01
N LYS A 673 -23.91 13.84 -0.75
CA LYS A 673 -23.34 15.19 -0.67
C LYS A 673 -22.66 15.45 0.68
N ASN A 674 -21.45 16.03 0.65
CA ASN A 674 -20.62 16.35 1.81
C ASN A 674 -20.31 15.15 2.74
N VAL A 675 -20.32 13.96 2.18
CA VAL A 675 -20.12 12.73 2.92
C VAL A 675 -18.63 12.47 3.13
N ARG A 676 -18.27 12.10 4.34
CA ARG A 676 -16.90 11.66 4.68
C ARG A 676 -16.59 10.33 3.98
N ALA A 677 -15.35 10.16 3.54
CA ALA A 677 -14.90 8.88 3.02
C ALA A 677 -14.97 7.77 4.09
N THR A 678 -15.46 6.61 3.69
CA THR A 678 -15.48 5.39 4.51
C THR A 678 -14.16 4.63 4.41
N GLY A 679 -13.83 3.83 5.42
CA GLY A 679 -12.62 3.02 5.44
C GLY A 679 -11.34 3.80 5.75
N ILE A 680 -11.45 5.09 6.13
CA ILE A 680 -10.30 5.98 6.37
C ILE A 680 -10.43 6.63 7.75
N PRO A 681 -9.47 6.39 8.69
CA PRO A 681 -9.42 7.08 9.97
C PRO A 681 -9.05 8.55 9.77
N ARG A 682 -9.50 9.44 10.67
CA ARG A 682 -9.07 10.85 10.66
C ARG A 682 -7.66 11.01 11.17
N THR A 683 -7.35 10.33 12.25
CA THR A 683 -6.07 10.49 12.95
C THR A 683 -5.34 9.17 13.00
N THR A 684 -4.07 9.20 12.65
CA THR A 684 -3.11 8.14 12.92
C THR A 684 -1.95 8.73 13.70
N PHE A 685 -1.52 8.03 14.72
CA PHE A 685 -0.40 8.46 15.56
C PHE A 685 0.44 7.25 15.92
N TYR A 686 1.75 7.44 16.00
CA TYR A 686 2.64 6.48 16.64
C TYR A 686 3.72 7.19 17.45
N ILE A 687 4.21 6.49 18.45
CA ILE A 687 5.40 6.82 19.21
C ILE A 687 6.25 5.56 19.37
N TYR A 688 7.56 5.69 19.25
CA TYR A 688 8.54 4.63 19.42
C TYR A 688 9.72 5.17 20.23
N GLY A 689 9.99 4.54 21.36
CA GLY A 689 11.15 4.85 22.20
C GLY A 689 12.11 3.66 22.21
N ASP A 690 13.41 3.95 22.14
CA ASP A 690 14.49 2.96 22.22
C ASP A 690 15.54 3.46 23.23
N TYR A 691 15.78 2.67 24.26
CA TYR A 691 16.77 2.98 25.29
C TYR A 691 17.78 1.87 25.44
N THR A 692 19.07 2.15 25.33
CA THR A 692 20.17 1.21 25.56
C THR A 692 20.85 1.52 26.88
N ILE A 693 20.95 0.53 27.78
CA ILE A 693 21.61 0.67 29.08
C ILE A 693 23.13 0.82 28.87
N PRO A 694 23.73 1.95 29.27
CA PRO A 694 25.14 2.25 28.95
C PRO A 694 26.15 1.61 29.88
N LYS A 695 25.77 1.22 31.12
CA LYS A 695 26.69 0.79 32.19
C LYS A 695 26.06 -0.30 33.04
N GLY A 696 26.87 -0.98 33.86
CA GLY A 696 26.44 -2.00 34.84
C GLY A 696 26.30 -3.41 34.22
N VAL A 697 25.67 -4.33 34.97
CA VAL A 697 25.52 -5.73 34.58
C VAL A 697 24.67 -5.91 33.30
N LEU A 698 23.69 -5.03 33.12
CA LEU A 698 22.80 -5.01 31.94
C LEU A 698 23.30 -4.10 30.81
N LYS A 699 24.59 -3.74 30.81
CA LYS A 699 25.16 -2.95 29.70
C LYS A 699 24.87 -3.59 28.36
N ASN A 700 24.48 -2.78 27.37
CA ASN A 700 24.07 -3.18 26.01
C ASN A 700 22.71 -3.90 25.93
N LEU A 701 21.95 -3.99 27.01
CA LEU A 701 20.54 -4.31 26.93
C LEU A 701 19.79 -3.08 26.39
N SER A 702 19.09 -3.25 25.29
CA SER A 702 18.19 -2.23 24.73
C SER A 702 16.76 -2.60 25.01
N ILE A 703 15.95 -1.62 25.39
CA ILE A 703 14.51 -1.76 25.64
C ILE A 703 13.82 -0.86 24.65
N HIS A 704 12.88 -1.38 23.90
CA HIS A 704 11.99 -0.53 23.11
C HIS A 704 10.54 -0.63 23.57
N LEU A 705 9.82 0.46 23.41
CA LEU A 705 8.38 0.55 23.62
C LEU A 705 7.78 1.37 22.48
N SER A 706 6.66 0.91 21.95
CA SER A 706 5.93 1.65 20.94
C SER A 706 4.44 1.69 21.23
N GLY A 707 3.80 2.81 20.89
CA GLY A 707 2.35 2.98 20.91
C GLY A 707 1.88 3.38 19.51
N THR A 708 0.83 2.76 19.01
CA THR A 708 0.20 3.12 17.74
C THR A 708 -1.28 3.38 17.95
N PHE A 709 -1.79 4.48 17.36
CA PHE A 709 -3.18 4.89 17.47
C PHE A 709 -3.78 5.07 16.08
N GLN A 710 -5.00 4.59 15.94
CA GLN A 710 -5.86 4.83 14.80
C GLN A 710 -7.24 5.28 15.32
N ASP A 711 -7.72 6.42 14.81
CA ASP A 711 -9.07 6.90 15.09
C ASP A 711 -10.13 5.94 14.52
N LYS A 712 -11.36 6.07 14.98
CA LYS A 712 -12.51 5.31 14.49
C LYS A 712 -12.64 5.39 12.96
N VAL A 713 -12.97 4.26 12.35
CA VAL A 713 -13.11 4.11 10.90
C VAL A 713 -14.56 3.86 10.55
N PHE A 714 -15.21 4.81 9.88
CA PHE A 714 -16.58 4.64 9.44
C PHE A 714 -16.66 3.63 8.30
N THR A 715 -17.53 2.64 8.45
CA THR A 715 -17.90 1.68 7.41
C THR A 715 -19.10 2.17 6.61
N ASN A 716 -20.04 2.86 7.29
CA ASN A 716 -21.16 3.54 6.68
C ASN A 716 -21.43 4.84 7.46
N VAL A 717 -21.40 5.98 6.77
CA VAL A 717 -21.59 7.30 7.42
C VAL A 717 -23.06 7.58 7.68
N ALA A 718 -23.96 7.14 6.81
CA ALA A 718 -25.40 7.38 6.96
C ALA A 718 -25.95 6.66 8.20
N THR A 719 -25.56 5.42 8.43
CA THR A 719 -25.96 4.64 9.61
C THR A 719 -25.04 4.82 10.81
N ARG A 720 -24.00 5.65 10.68
CA ARG A 720 -22.97 5.89 11.71
C ARG A 720 -22.26 4.62 12.19
N THR A 721 -22.22 3.57 11.36
CA THR A 721 -21.48 2.34 11.69
C THR A 721 -19.99 2.57 11.53
N TYR A 722 -19.19 2.10 12.49
CA TYR A 722 -17.75 2.32 12.53
C TYR A 722 -17.03 1.24 13.34
N TYR A 723 -15.75 1.04 13.04
CA TYR A 723 -14.83 0.36 13.95
C TYR A 723 -14.38 1.37 15.00
N PRO A 724 -14.30 0.98 16.29
CA PRO A 724 -13.80 1.85 17.35
C PRO A 724 -12.37 2.32 17.10
N ALA A 725 -11.99 3.40 17.76
CA ALA A 725 -10.61 3.82 17.81
C ALA A 725 -9.73 2.75 18.48
N LEU A 726 -8.53 2.56 17.95
CA LEU A 726 -7.59 1.53 18.38
C LEU A 726 -6.30 2.17 18.88
N PHE A 727 -5.88 1.79 20.08
CA PHE A 727 -4.54 2.07 20.59
C PHE A 727 -3.88 0.76 20.99
N LEU A 728 -2.74 0.45 20.39
CA LEU A 728 -1.94 -0.74 20.66
C LEU A 728 -0.57 -0.32 21.20
N VAL A 729 -0.09 -1.07 22.17
CA VAL A 729 1.24 -0.90 22.74
C VAL A 729 2.03 -2.19 22.52
N ASP A 730 3.24 -2.04 21.98
CA ASP A 730 4.18 -3.16 21.78
C ASP A 730 5.49 -2.83 22.49
N GLY A 731 6.22 -3.87 22.90
CA GLY A 731 7.50 -3.74 23.57
C GLY A 731 8.50 -4.80 23.15
N GLY A 732 9.77 -4.61 23.52
CA GLY A 732 10.78 -5.65 23.31
C GLY A 732 12.10 -5.35 24.00
N LEU A 733 12.87 -6.42 24.13
CA LEU A 733 14.19 -6.45 24.74
C LEU A 733 15.21 -6.97 23.72
N PHE A 734 16.38 -6.34 23.67
CA PHE A 734 17.49 -6.76 22.81
C PHE A 734 18.77 -6.79 23.61
N TYR A 735 19.47 -7.89 23.58
CA TYR A 735 20.77 -8.01 24.21
C TYR A 735 21.81 -8.45 23.19
N THR A 736 22.81 -7.58 22.94
CA THR A 736 23.86 -7.85 21.96
C THR A 736 25.15 -8.29 22.63
N ILE A 737 25.55 -9.52 22.37
CA ILE A 737 26.73 -10.17 22.92
C ILE A 737 27.90 -10.00 21.96
N LYS A 738 29.05 -9.46 22.46
CA LYS A 738 30.30 -9.27 21.71
C LYS A 738 30.11 -8.58 20.34
N LYS A 739 29.05 -7.76 20.21
CA LYS A 739 28.65 -7.07 18.98
C LYS A 739 28.30 -7.99 17.78
N LYS A 740 28.16 -9.29 17.98
CA LYS A 740 27.91 -10.28 16.93
C LYS A 740 26.58 -11.01 17.08
N VAL A 741 26.23 -11.42 18.28
CA VAL A 741 24.99 -12.16 18.53
C VAL A 741 23.98 -11.26 19.20
N THR A 742 22.78 -11.15 18.66
CA THR A 742 21.65 -10.45 19.27
C THR A 742 20.58 -11.45 19.68
N LEU A 743 20.22 -11.44 20.95
CA LEU A 743 19.03 -12.09 21.47
C LEU A 743 17.93 -11.06 21.58
N ALA A 744 16.75 -11.34 21.07
CA ALA A 744 15.62 -10.43 21.11
C ALA A 744 14.34 -11.13 21.55
N LEU A 745 13.53 -10.42 22.31
CA LEU A 745 12.15 -10.79 22.65
C LEU A 745 11.25 -9.62 22.29
N ASN A 746 10.32 -9.84 21.37
CA ASN A 746 9.28 -8.89 21.02
C ASN A 746 7.94 -9.33 21.60
N VAL A 747 7.14 -8.37 22.05
CA VAL A 747 5.77 -8.56 22.53
C VAL A 747 4.89 -7.55 21.80
N ASP A 748 4.03 -8.02 20.90
CA ASP A 748 3.03 -7.19 20.24
C ASP A 748 1.73 -7.22 21.04
N ASN A 749 0.96 -6.13 21.01
CA ASN A 749 -0.29 -5.98 21.76
C ASN A 749 -0.11 -6.32 23.25
N LEU A 750 0.83 -5.64 23.91
CA LEU A 750 1.28 -5.90 25.28
C LEU A 750 0.13 -6.01 26.30
N PHE A 751 -0.93 -5.22 26.13
CA PHE A 751 -2.08 -5.17 27.01
C PHE A 751 -3.21 -6.14 26.62
N ASP A 752 -2.96 -7.01 25.62
CA ASP A 752 -3.92 -8.00 25.14
C ASP A 752 -5.27 -7.42 24.75
N LYS A 753 -5.24 -6.26 24.09
CA LYS A 753 -6.45 -5.56 23.68
C LYS A 753 -7.15 -6.31 22.56
N GLU A 754 -8.40 -6.66 22.77
CA GLU A 754 -9.26 -7.17 21.69
C GLU A 754 -9.65 -6.05 20.73
N TYR A 755 -9.51 -6.30 19.44
CA TYR A 755 -9.87 -5.34 18.39
C TYR A 755 -10.18 -6.04 17.07
N PHE A 756 -10.82 -5.32 16.17
CA PHE A 756 -11.13 -5.81 14.84
C PHE A 756 -10.39 -5.00 13.77
N LYS A 757 -9.81 -5.69 12.81
CA LYS A 757 -9.19 -5.12 11.61
C LYS A 757 -10.23 -4.76 10.55
N SER A 758 -11.29 -5.55 10.44
CA SER A 758 -12.42 -5.38 9.52
C SER A 758 -13.74 -5.74 10.20
N THR A 759 -14.84 -5.79 9.47
CA THR A 759 -16.16 -6.19 10.01
C THR A 759 -16.17 -7.59 10.59
N THR A 760 -15.32 -8.46 10.08
CA THR A 760 -15.29 -9.88 10.44
C THR A 760 -13.93 -10.37 10.92
N VAL A 761 -12.84 -9.65 10.63
CA VAL A 761 -11.48 -10.09 10.96
C VAL A 761 -11.05 -9.57 12.31
N LEU A 762 -10.84 -10.48 13.26
CA LEU A 762 -10.34 -10.18 14.60
C LEU A 762 -8.84 -9.89 14.55
N GLY A 763 -8.39 -8.86 15.27
CA GLY A 763 -6.98 -8.55 15.43
C GLY A 763 -6.24 -9.56 16.30
N LYS A 764 -4.93 -9.70 16.09
CA LYS A 764 -4.10 -10.63 16.89
C LYS A 764 -4.09 -10.23 18.36
N PRO A 765 -4.28 -11.16 19.31
CA PRO A 765 -4.08 -10.92 20.72
C PRO A 765 -2.59 -10.71 21.03
N ARG A 766 -2.24 -10.60 22.30
CA ARG A 766 -0.83 -10.49 22.73
C ARG A 766 0.01 -11.62 22.15
N ASN A 767 1.10 -11.24 21.50
CA ASN A 767 1.96 -12.14 20.74
C ASN A 767 3.42 -11.98 21.17
N PHE A 768 4.12 -13.09 21.35
CA PHE A 768 5.53 -13.15 21.72
C PHE A 768 6.34 -13.70 20.56
N THR A 769 7.49 -13.09 20.29
CA THR A 769 8.45 -13.58 19.30
C THR A 769 9.86 -13.50 19.85
N GLY A 770 10.51 -14.65 20.00
CA GLY A 770 11.93 -14.78 20.32
C GLY A 770 12.77 -14.79 19.03
N THR A 771 13.90 -14.10 19.05
CA THR A 771 14.81 -14.02 17.89
C THR A 771 16.25 -14.18 18.31
N ILE A 772 17.01 -14.95 17.55
CA ILE A 772 18.47 -15.03 17.62
C ILE A 772 18.99 -14.54 16.27
N ALA A 773 19.84 -13.51 16.29
CA ALA A 773 20.49 -12.99 15.08
C ALA A 773 22.01 -13.00 15.28
N TYR A 774 22.73 -13.44 14.27
CA TYR A 774 24.18 -13.39 14.19
C TYR A 774 24.59 -12.46 13.04
N ARG A 775 25.55 -11.57 13.30
CA ARG A 775 26.15 -10.71 12.28
C ARG A 775 27.68 -10.86 12.35
N PHE A 776 28.27 -11.16 11.21
CA PHE A 776 29.70 -11.41 11.11
C PHE A 776 30.54 -10.13 11.10
#